data_c1d8591d4a4ea27cf2249d84cb2c5b55
#
_entry.id   c1d8591d4a4ea27cf2249d84cb2c5b55
#
_cell.length_a   1.000
_cell.length_b   1.000
_cell.length_c   1.000
_cell.angle_alpha   90.00
_cell.angle_beta   90.00
_cell.angle_gamma   90.00
#
_symmetry.space_group_name_H-M   'P 1'
#
loop_
_entity.id
_entity.type
_entity.pdbx_description
1 polymer ?
#
loop_
_entity_poly.entity_id
_entity_poly.type
_entity_poly.pdbx_seq_one_letter_code
_entity_poly.pdbx_strand_id
1 'polypeptide(L)'
;MTKKQKKVLIRIIVSAVILVAIAVTFAVLDKTGMVNLENPSVMWRCIEIVAYLIPYLIIGYDILKKAFLGIMHGEVFDENFLMAIATVGAMVLGEYKEASAVMLFYQVGELFQSYAVGKSRKNITALMDIRPDYANIEKDGKLEQVDPDDVQIGTVIVVQPGEKVPIDGKVVEGSSSLNTSALTGESVPREVHVGDEIISGCVNLNGLIKIETTKEFGESTVSKILDLVENSSMKKSRSENFITRFAKYYTPAVCIAALALAVLPPLVNMIMGNPAAWSKWIIRALTTLVISCPCALVISIPLSFFGGIGGASAKGILVKGSNYLEALSYTKYVVCDKTGTLTKGVFQVTEIHPVSGMTEGDLLEKAAFVESYSNHPISKSLKEAYGREIDNNRVTDAREISGHGVSAVVDGHEVAAGNVKLMKKMNIEAAVPASVGTEIHVAVDGKYAGYILISDVVKPNAKEAISGLKAAGVEKVVMLTGDARKVADAVGRELGVDEVRSELLPGDKVDEVEKLIAAKGEKEKLAFVGDGINDAPVLSRADIGIAMGALGSDAAIEAADIVLMDDDPAKIATAMKISKKTLRIVHQNIVFALVIKFACLALGAVGFVNMWWAIFADVGVMILAVLNATRALSFKE
;
A
#
# COMPACT_ATOMS: atom_id res chain seq x y z
N MET A 1 -20.27 12.70 -6.97
CA MET A 1 -20.08 14.10 -6.47
C MET A 1 -20.80 14.27 -5.14
N THR A 2 -20.12 14.85 -4.14
CA THR A 2 -20.72 15.18 -2.84
C THR A 2 -21.71 16.35 -2.94
N LYS A 3 -22.58 16.54 -1.92
CA LYS A 3 -23.49 17.71 -1.86
C LYS A 3 -22.73 19.05 -1.98
N LYS A 4 -21.53 19.15 -1.39
CA LYS A 4 -20.67 20.34 -1.47
C LYS A 4 -20.15 20.57 -2.89
N GLN A 5 -19.65 19.53 -3.57
CA GLN A 5 -19.17 19.60 -4.96
C GLN A 5 -20.29 20.00 -5.93
N LYS A 6 -21.53 19.49 -5.74
CA LYS A 6 -22.70 19.90 -6.57
C LYS A 6 -23.01 21.39 -6.39
N LYS A 7 -22.93 21.94 -5.17
CA LYS A 7 -23.11 23.37 -4.94
C LYS A 7 -22.07 24.23 -5.67
N VAL A 8 -20.79 23.81 -5.63
CA VAL A 8 -19.72 24.52 -6.34
C VAL A 8 -19.95 24.45 -7.86
N LEU A 9 -20.32 23.29 -8.40
CA LEU A 9 -20.63 23.13 -9.83
C LEU A 9 -21.76 24.08 -10.28
N ILE A 10 -22.83 24.18 -9.50
CA ILE A 10 -23.94 25.10 -9.81
C ILE A 10 -23.45 26.55 -9.84
N ARG A 11 -22.61 26.95 -8.85
CA ARG A 11 -22.02 28.30 -8.82
C ARG A 11 -21.15 28.58 -10.05
N ILE A 12 -20.34 27.61 -10.47
CA ILE A 12 -19.51 27.68 -11.68
C ILE A 12 -20.39 27.91 -12.91
N ILE A 13 -21.42 27.07 -13.08
CA ILE A 13 -22.32 27.17 -14.23
C ILE A 13 -23.05 28.52 -14.25
N VAL A 14 -23.63 28.94 -13.13
CA VAL A 14 -24.33 30.21 -13.00
C VAL A 14 -23.40 31.38 -13.32
N SER A 15 -22.21 31.43 -12.73
CA SER A 15 -21.24 32.50 -12.99
C SER A 15 -20.75 32.49 -14.45
N ALA A 16 -20.52 31.30 -15.04
CA ALA A 16 -20.14 31.20 -16.45
C ALA A 16 -21.22 31.75 -17.39
N VAL A 17 -22.49 31.40 -17.17
CA VAL A 17 -23.63 31.90 -17.95
C VAL A 17 -23.74 33.42 -17.83
N ILE A 18 -23.61 33.95 -16.61
CA ILE A 18 -23.65 35.40 -16.37
C ILE A 18 -22.48 36.09 -17.09
N LEU A 19 -21.24 35.56 -16.98
CA LEU A 19 -20.07 36.13 -17.65
C LEU A 19 -20.20 36.14 -19.17
N VAL A 20 -20.70 35.06 -19.77
CA VAL A 20 -20.93 34.97 -21.21
C VAL A 20 -22.03 35.97 -21.62
N ALA A 21 -23.12 36.05 -20.87
CA ALA A 21 -24.20 37.02 -21.14
C ALA A 21 -23.69 38.47 -21.09
N ILE A 22 -22.91 38.82 -20.09
CA ILE A 22 -22.29 40.15 -19.96
C ILE A 22 -21.36 40.43 -21.16
N ALA A 23 -20.45 39.48 -21.48
CA ALA A 23 -19.51 39.64 -22.58
C ALA A 23 -20.22 39.85 -23.93
N VAL A 24 -21.27 39.06 -24.21
CA VAL A 24 -22.09 39.21 -25.43
C VAL A 24 -22.82 40.55 -25.43
N THR A 25 -23.42 40.95 -24.31
CA THR A 25 -24.15 42.23 -24.19
C THR A 25 -23.23 43.42 -24.47
N PHE A 26 -22.06 43.47 -23.84
CA PHE A 26 -21.09 44.55 -24.07
C PHE A 26 -20.55 44.53 -25.51
N ALA A 27 -20.29 43.34 -26.09
CA ALA A 27 -19.86 43.24 -27.49
C ALA A 27 -20.92 43.72 -28.48
N VAL A 28 -22.20 43.49 -28.21
CA VAL A 28 -23.33 43.99 -29.01
C VAL A 28 -23.46 45.50 -28.86
N LEU A 29 -23.38 46.03 -27.64
CA LEU A 29 -23.47 47.47 -27.37
C LEU A 29 -22.33 48.28 -28.04
N ASP A 30 -21.13 47.70 -28.06
CA ASP A 30 -19.98 48.28 -28.76
C ASP A 30 -20.20 48.30 -30.29
N LYS A 31 -20.64 47.18 -30.88
CA LYS A 31 -20.94 47.08 -32.30
C LYS A 31 -22.07 48.01 -32.76
N THR A 32 -23.06 48.25 -31.89
CA THR A 32 -24.18 49.16 -32.19
C THR A 32 -23.85 50.63 -31.97
N GLY A 33 -22.64 50.95 -31.51
CA GLY A 33 -22.17 52.31 -31.23
C GLY A 33 -22.82 52.95 -30.01
N MET A 34 -23.61 52.20 -29.22
CA MET A 34 -24.25 52.70 -28.00
C MET A 34 -23.25 52.93 -26.87
N VAL A 35 -22.13 52.19 -26.88
CA VAL A 35 -21.05 52.26 -25.90
C VAL A 35 -19.73 52.22 -26.65
N ASN A 36 -18.85 53.17 -26.38
CA ASN A 36 -17.46 53.07 -26.83
C ASN A 36 -16.64 52.44 -25.71
N LEU A 37 -16.25 51.18 -25.88
CA LEU A 37 -15.48 50.42 -24.87
C LEU A 37 -14.05 50.92 -24.73
N GLU A 38 -13.49 51.63 -25.72
CA GLU A 38 -12.13 52.20 -25.60
C GLU A 38 -12.11 53.44 -24.68
N ASN A 39 -13.23 54.25 -24.67
CA ASN A 39 -13.38 55.40 -23.79
C ASN A 39 -14.80 55.49 -23.23
N PRO A 40 -15.19 54.58 -22.32
CA PRO A 40 -16.55 54.58 -21.79
C PRO A 40 -16.79 55.77 -20.85
N SER A 41 -18.04 56.31 -20.88
CA SER A 41 -18.45 57.31 -19.90
C SER A 41 -18.38 56.76 -18.47
N VAL A 42 -18.28 57.64 -17.47
CA VAL A 42 -18.21 57.23 -16.05
C VAL A 42 -19.37 56.31 -15.66
N MET A 43 -20.56 56.56 -16.20
CA MET A 43 -21.75 55.72 -15.96
C MET A 43 -21.55 54.30 -16.49
N TRP A 44 -21.03 54.13 -17.71
CA TRP A 44 -20.81 52.82 -18.31
C TRP A 44 -19.66 52.05 -17.61
N ARG A 45 -18.61 52.74 -17.12
CA ARG A 45 -17.60 52.15 -16.27
C ARG A 45 -18.19 51.60 -14.96
N CYS A 46 -19.07 52.34 -14.29
CA CYS A 46 -19.74 51.87 -13.09
C CYS A 46 -20.60 50.63 -13.36
N ILE A 47 -21.32 50.63 -14.51
CA ILE A 47 -22.15 49.48 -14.91
C ILE A 47 -21.24 48.25 -15.18
N GLU A 48 -20.13 48.43 -15.88
CA GLU A 48 -19.17 47.37 -16.17
C GLU A 48 -18.59 46.77 -14.88
N ILE A 49 -18.14 47.61 -13.94
CA ILE A 49 -17.62 47.17 -12.64
C ILE A 49 -18.67 46.31 -11.92
N VAL A 50 -19.90 46.84 -11.77
CA VAL A 50 -20.96 46.10 -11.06
C VAL A 50 -21.30 44.78 -11.78
N ALA A 51 -21.39 44.82 -13.12
CA ALA A 51 -21.72 43.66 -13.92
C ALA A 51 -20.72 42.50 -13.72
N TYR A 52 -19.41 42.77 -13.77
CA TYR A 52 -18.38 41.76 -13.56
C TYR A 52 -18.15 41.41 -12.09
N LEU A 53 -18.41 42.33 -11.15
CA LEU A 53 -18.26 42.08 -9.71
C LEU A 53 -19.24 41.03 -9.18
N ILE A 54 -20.48 41.00 -9.74
CA ILE A 54 -21.50 40.03 -9.33
C ILE A 54 -21.02 38.57 -9.55
N PRO A 55 -20.69 38.10 -10.77
CA PRO A 55 -20.21 36.75 -10.98
C PRO A 55 -18.87 36.49 -10.27
N TYR A 56 -17.98 37.48 -10.16
CA TYR A 56 -16.76 37.39 -9.40
C TYR A 56 -16.98 37.05 -7.92
N LEU A 57 -17.91 37.73 -7.26
CA LEU A 57 -18.25 37.45 -5.86
C LEU A 57 -19.01 36.14 -5.70
N ILE A 58 -19.91 35.78 -6.62
CA ILE A 58 -20.63 34.51 -6.59
C ILE A 58 -19.61 33.33 -6.62
N ILE A 59 -18.63 33.41 -7.49
CA ILE A 59 -17.66 32.32 -7.68
C ILE A 59 -16.51 32.38 -6.69
N GLY A 60 -16.03 33.57 -6.31
CA GLY A 60 -14.81 33.79 -5.54
C GLY A 60 -14.99 33.92 -4.03
N TYR A 61 -16.23 34.00 -3.52
CA TYR A 61 -16.51 34.27 -2.11
C TYR A 61 -15.73 33.36 -1.13
N ASP A 62 -15.69 32.06 -1.39
CA ASP A 62 -14.99 31.08 -0.54
C ASP A 62 -13.47 31.21 -0.61
N ILE A 63 -12.90 31.56 -1.77
CA ILE A 63 -11.47 31.81 -1.95
C ILE A 63 -11.07 33.08 -1.20
N LEU A 64 -11.80 34.18 -1.42
CA LEU A 64 -11.55 35.45 -0.73
C LEU A 64 -11.67 35.29 0.80
N LYS A 65 -12.67 34.54 1.27
CA LYS A 65 -12.84 34.24 2.69
C LYS A 65 -11.66 33.42 3.23
N LYS A 66 -11.20 32.39 2.52
CA LYS A 66 -10.05 31.57 2.93
C LYS A 66 -8.77 32.41 2.96
N ALA A 67 -8.52 33.22 1.93
CA ALA A 67 -7.37 34.12 1.88
C ALA A 67 -7.37 35.10 3.06
N PHE A 68 -8.51 35.70 3.38
CA PHE A 68 -8.65 36.61 4.52
C PHE A 68 -8.39 35.91 5.87
N LEU A 69 -8.96 34.71 6.07
CA LEU A 69 -8.73 33.92 7.27
C LEU A 69 -7.27 33.46 7.37
N GLY A 70 -6.64 33.06 6.26
CA GLY A 70 -5.21 32.70 6.21
C GLY A 70 -4.32 33.84 6.68
N ILE A 71 -4.57 35.08 6.22
CA ILE A 71 -3.86 36.27 6.69
C ILE A 71 -4.01 36.45 8.20
N MET A 72 -5.22 36.30 8.73
CA MET A 72 -5.48 36.45 10.16
C MET A 72 -4.80 35.38 11.03
N HIS A 73 -4.59 34.19 10.49
CA HIS A 73 -3.91 33.08 11.19
C HIS A 73 -2.40 33.02 10.92
N GLY A 74 -1.84 33.97 10.14
CA GLY A 74 -0.40 34.03 9.83
C GLY A 74 0.05 33.10 8.70
N GLU A 75 -0.89 32.44 8.01
CA GLU A 75 -0.65 31.61 6.82
C GLU A 75 -0.78 32.46 5.53
N VAL A 76 0.12 33.42 5.35
CA VAL A 76 -0.01 34.50 4.36
C VAL A 76 0.33 34.07 2.94
N PHE A 77 1.04 32.95 2.72
CA PHE A 77 1.57 32.59 1.41
C PHE A 77 0.96 31.28 0.87
N ASP A 78 -0.36 31.12 1.01
CA ASP A 78 -1.10 30.02 0.40
C ASP A 78 -1.60 30.36 -1.03
N GLU A 79 -2.10 29.35 -1.72
CA GLU A 79 -2.64 29.48 -3.07
C GLU A 79 -3.86 30.41 -3.15
N ASN A 80 -4.72 30.41 -2.10
CA ASN A 80 -5.91 31.27 -2.05
C ASN A 80 -5.52 32.75 -1.93
N PHE A 81 -4.47 33.04 -1.15
CA PHE A 81 -3.90 34.39 -1.02
C PHE A 81 -3.35 34.91 -2.35
N LEU A 82 -2.56 34.09 -3.07
CA LEU A 82 -2.01 34.48 -4.38
C LEU A 82 -3.12 34.78 -5.37
N MET A 83 -4.15 33.93 -5.43
CA MET A 83 -5.28 34.13 -6.32
C MET A 83 -6.13 35.35 -5.95
N ALA A 84 -6.35 35.57 -4.65
CA ALA A 84 -7.08 36.73 -4.17
C ALA A 84 -6.36 38.04 -4.54
N ILE A 85 -5.05 38.15 -4.26
CA ILE A 85 -4.25 39.34 -4.62
C ILE A 85 -4.25 39.57 -6.13
N ALA A 86 -4.04 38.51 -6.93
CA ALA A 86 -3.97 38.63 -8.37
C ALA A 86 -5.30 39.12 -8.96
N THR A 87 -6.41 38.53 -8.52
CA THR A 87 -7.75 38.88 -9.07
C THR A 87 -8.29 40.20 -8.54
N VAL A 88 -8.09 40.51 -7.24
CA VAL A 88 -8.44 41.84 -6.69
C VAL A 88 -7.59 42.93 -7.33
N GLY A 89 -6.28 42.70 -7.50
CA GLY A 89 -5.37 43.64 -8.17
C GLY A 89 -5.78 43.90 -9.63
N ALA A 90 -6.17 42.85 -10.36
CA ALA A 90 -6.69 42.98 -11.72
C ALA A 90 -7.99 43.80 -11.76
N MET A 91 -8.93 43.57 -10.82
CA MET A 91 -10.15 44.38 -10.68
C MET A 91 -9.83 45.86 -10.44
N VAL A 92 -8.89 46.17 -9.56
CA VAL A 92 -8.50 47.57 -9.26
C VAL A 92 -7.86 48.25 -10.48
N LEU A 93 -7.16 47.50 -11.32
CA LEU A 93 -6.55 48.03 -12.55
C LEU A 93 -7.49 48.12 -13.74
N GLY A 94 -8.74 47.71 -13.60
CA GLY A 94 -9.76 47.78 -14.65
C GLY A 94 -9.84 46.54 -15.55
N GLU A 95 -9.10 45.47 -15.22
CA GLU A 95 -9.13 44.19 -15.96
C GLU A 95 -10.25 43.29 -15.41
N TYR A 96 -11.51 43.76 -15.49
CA TYR A 96 -12.66 43.10 -14.83
C TYR A 96 -12.99 41.74 -15.44
N LYS A 97 -12.88 41.62 -16.78
CA LYS A 97 -13.11 40.39 -17.53
C LYS A 97 -12.12 39.31 -17.14
N GLU A 98 -10.83 39.69 -17.11
CA GLU A 98 -9.73 38.83 -16.77
C GLU A 98 -9.82 38.34 -15.32
N ALA A 99 -10.07 39.24 -14.38
CA ALA A 99 -10.23 38.90 -12.96
C ALA A 99 -11.35 37.89 -12.73
N SER A 100 -12.51 38.11 -13.34
CA SER A 100 -13.66 37.20 -13.19
C SER A 100 -13.45 35.87 -13.87
N ALA A 101 -12.81 35.86 -15.04
CA ALA A 101 -12.48 34.64 -15.75
C ALA A 101 -11.42 33.81 -15.00
N VAL A 102 -10.36 34.45 -14.47
CA VAL A 102 -9.34 33.81 -13.61
C VAL A 102 -9.99 33.07 -12.46
N MET A 103 -10.87 33.76 -11.73
CA MET A 103 -11.56 33.19 -10.58
C MET A 103 -12.45 32.01 -10.99
N LEU A 104 -13.13 32.09 -12.14
CA LEU A 104 -13.96 31.03 -12.70
C LEU A 104 -13.11 29.79 -13.03
N PHE A 105 -12.03 29.94 -13.79
CA PHE A 105 -11.16 28.82 -14.16
C PHE A 105 -10.47 28.19 -12.96
N TYR A 106 -10.05 29.00 -12.00
CA TYR A 106 -9.50 28.49 -10.76
C TYR A 106 -10.51 27.61 -10.01
N GLN A 107 -11.77 28.04 -9.89
CA GLN A 107 -12.81 27.24 -9.25
C GLN A 107 -13.14 25.95 -10.02
N VAL A 108 -13.06 25.97 -11.36
CA VAL A 108 -13.16 24.75 -12.17
C VAL A 108 -12.03 23.79 -11.81
N GLY A 109 -10.80 24.31 -11.69
CA GLY A 109 -9.64 23.53 -11.26
C GLY A 109 -9.81 22.92 -9.87
N GLU A 110 -10.22 23.72 -8.88
CA GLU A 110 -10.50 23.28 -7.50
C GLU A 110 -11.60 22.19 -7.45
N LEU A 111 -12.67 22.35 -8.24
CA LEU A 111 -13.72 21.34 -8.32
C LEU A 111 -13.20 20.04 -8.92
N PHE A 112 -12.43 20.12 -10.02
CA PHE A 112 -11.82 18.95 -10.65
C PHE A 112 -10.86 18.23 -9.68
N GLN A 113 -10.01 18.97 -8.98
CA GLN A 113 -9.13 18.47 -7.94
C GLN A 113 -9.90 17.72 -6.84
N SER A 114 -10.89 18.39 -6.25
CA SER A 114 -11.74 17.82 -5.19
C SER A 114 -12.46 16.55 -5.65
N TYR A 115 -12.91 16.53 -6.91
CA TYR A 115 -13.55 15.36 -7.51
C TYR A 115 -12.56 14.21 -7.73
N ALA A 116 -11.38 14.50 -8.32
CA ALA A 116 -10.35 13.49 -8.61
C ALA A 116 -9.81 12.85 -7.34
N VAL A 117 -9.47 13.66 -6.32
CA VAL A 117 -9.02 13.18 -5.00
C VAL A 117 -10.11 12.35 -4.32
N GLY A 118 -11.35 12.85 -4.33
CA GLY A 118 -12.48 12.14 -3.74
C GLY A 118 -12.79 10.82 -4.45
N LYS A 119 -12.68 10.77 -5.79
CA LYS A 119 -12.84 9.54 -6.57
C LYS A 119 -11.71 8.55 -6.31
N SER A 120 -10.47 9.01 -6.22
CA SER A 120 -9.32 8.16 -5.91
C SER A 120 -9.44 7.54 -4.52
N ARG A 121 -9.78 8.34 -3.51
CA ARG A 121 -10.05 7.81 -2.15
C ARG A 121 -11.22 6.82 -2.16
N LYS A 122 -12.30 7.14 -2.85
CA LYS A 122 -13.47 6.24 -2.93
C LYS A 122 -13.16 4.94 -3.68
N ASN A 123 -12.30 4.97 -4.70
CA ASN A 123 -11.86 3.76 -5.40
C ASN A 123 -10.99 2.88 -4.50
N ILE A 124 -10.14 3.47 -3.65
CA ILE A 124 -9.38 2.74 -2.63
C ILE A 124 -10.34 2.12 -1.61
N THR A 125 -11.32 2.87 -1.11
CA THR A 125 -12.35 2.37 -0.20
C THR A 125 -13.27 1.33 -0.88
N ALA A 126 -13.53 1.43 -2.18
CA ALA A 126 -14.35 0.46 -2.93
C ALA A 126 -13.59 -0.81 -3.32
N LEU A 127 -12.25 -0.73 -3.48
CA LEU A 127 -11.37 -1.91 -3.52
C LEU A 127 -11.36 -2.62 -2.15
N MET A 128 -11.76 -1.91 -1.11
CA MET A 128 -11.88 -2.36 0.27
C MET A 128 -13.36 -2.39 0.73
N ASP A 129 -14.30 -2.64 -0.17
CA ASP A 129 -15.69 -2.96 0.20
C ASP A 129 -15.75 -4.36 0.85
N ILE A 130 -14.87 -4.54 1.85
CA ILE A 130 -14.78 -5.75 2.68
C ILE A 130 -15.48 -5.55 4.03
N ARG A 131 -15.78 -4.29 4.43
CA ARG A 131 -16.47 -4.02 5.69
C ARG A 131 -17.89 -4.63 5.64
N PRO A 132 -18.24 -5.51 6.57
CA PRO A 132 -19.61 -5.98 6.72
C PRO A 132 -20.47 -4.90 7.34
N ASP A 133 -21.71 -4.79 6.87
CA ASP A 133 -22.67 -3.81 7.36
C ASP A 133 -23.39 -4.28 8.63
N TYR A 134 -23.47 -5.61 8.85
CA TYR A 134 -24.16 -6.24 9.97
C TYR A 134 -23.60 -7.64 10.27
N ALA A 135 -23.91 -8.15 11.45
CA ALA A 135 -23.75 -9.55 11.84
C ALA A 135 -25.12 -10.16 12.15
N ASN A 136 -25.36 -11.41 11.73
CA ASN A 136 -26.56 -12.13 12.12
C ASN A 136 -26.26 -12.98 13.36
N ILE A 137 -26.99 -12.77 14.44
CA ILE A 137 -26.94 -13.61 15.64
C ILE A 137 -28.26 -14.40 15.78
N GLU A 138 -28.19 -15.63 16.31
CA GLU A 138 -29.37 -16.42 16.59
C GLU A 138 -29.87 -16.16 18.02
N LYS A 139 -31.08 -15.58 18.13
CA LYS A 139 -31.72 -15.30 19.41
C LYS A 139 -33.13 -15.83 19.40
N ASP A 140 -33.47 -16.68 20.35
CA ASP A 140 -34.80 -17.33 20.46
C ASP A 140 -35.26 -18.06 19.16
N GLY A 141 -34.30 -18.66 18.43
CA GLY A 141 -34.56 -19.36 17.16
C GLY A 141 -34.87 -18.46 15.96
N LYS A 142 -34.59 -17.15 16.07
CA LYS A 142 -34.69 -16.17 14.97
C LYS A 142 -33.34 -15.48 14.74
N LEU A 143 -33.07 -15.18 13.48
CA LEU A 143 -31.92 -14.37 13.12
C LEU A 143 -32.23 -12.90 13.38
N GLU A 144 -31.41 -12.27 14.20
CA GLU A 144 -31.41 -10.82 14.48
C GLU A 144 -30.16 -10.20 13.87
N GLN A 145 -30.35 -9.13 13.08
CA GLN A 145 -29.23 -8.35 12.55
C GLN A 145 -28.78 -7.31 13.59
N VAL A 146 -27.51 -7.36 13.95
CA VAL A 146 -26.88 -6.43 14.90
C VAL A 146 -25.70 -5.72 14.26
N ASP A 147 -25.30 -4.59 14.82
CA ASP A 147 -24.05 -3.96 14.42
C ASP A 147 -22.87 -4.88 14.81
N PRO A 148 -21.90 -5.12 13.93
CA PRO A 148 -20.72 -5.93 14.28
C PRO A 148 -19.95 -5.41 15.50
N ASP A 149 -19.99 -4.09 15.77
CA ASP A 149 -19.37 -3.48 16.95
C ASP A 149 -20.04 -3.92 18.30
N ASP A 150 -21.26 -4.42 18.25
CA ASP A 150 -22.00 -4.88 19.43
C ASP A 150 -21.80 -6.38 19.73
N VAL A 151 -21.07 -7.10 18.87
CA VAL A 151 -20.86 -8.56 18.99
C VAL A 151 -19.67 -8.85 19.89
N GLN A 152 -19.89 -9.63 20.95
CA GLN A 152 -18.86 -10.04 21.91
C GLN A 152 -18.12 -11.31 21.47
N ILE A 153 -16.89 -11.49 21.97
CA ILE A 153 -16.10 -12.73 21.77
C ILE A 153 -16.89 -13.94 22.31
N GLY A 154 -16.88 -15.05 21.57
CA GLY A 154 -17.62 -16.28 21.90
C GLY A 154 -19.09 -16.27 21.44
N THR A 155 -19.56 -15.20 20.79
CA THR A 155 -20.90 -15.16 20.20
C THR A 155 -20.92 -16.00 18.92
N VAL A 156 -21.96 -16.81 18.75
CA VAL A 156 -22.16 -17.56 17.50
C VAL A 156 -22.91 -16.69 16.50
N ILE A 157 -22.24 -16.35 15.41
CA ILE A 157 -22.80 -15.62 14.28
C ILE A 157 -23.15 -16.56 13.14
N VAL A 158 -24.19 -16.21 12.38
CA VAL A 158 -24.68 -17.00 11.23
C VAL A 158 -24.37 -16.26 9.94
N VAL A 159 -23.66 -16.90 9.02
CA VAL A 159 -23.29 -16.30 7.73
C VAL A 159 -23.96 -17.09 6.61
N GLN A 160 -24.87 -16.45 5.90
CA GLN A 160 -25.62 -17.04 4.81
C GLN A 160 -24.86 -16.96 3.49
N PRO A 161 -25.18 -17.77 2.47
CA PRO A 161 -24.62 -17.61 1.12
C PRO A 161 -24.82 -16.20 0.57
N GLY A 162 -23.74 -15.60 0.05
CA GLY A 162 -23.70 -14.23 -0.45
C GLY A 162 -23.38 -13.17 0.60
N GLU A 163 -23.34 -13.51 1.88
CA GLU A 163 -22.97 -12.58 2.95
C GLU A 163 -21.46 -12.55 3.21
N LYS A 164 -20.99 -11.42 3.73
CA LYS A 164 -19.61 -11.26 4.22
C LYS A 164 -19.50 -11.79 5.64
N VAL A 165 -18.39 -12.44 5.95
CA VAL A 165 -18.04 -12.83 7.32
C VAL A 165 -17.76 -11.55 8.13
N PRO A 166 -18.54 -11.25 9.18
CA PRO A 166 -18.42 -9.97 9.87
C PRO A 166 -17.22 -9.87 10.82
N ILE A 167 -16.87 -10.96 11.50
CA ILE A 167 -15.84 -10.98 12.54
C ILE A 167 -15.04 -12.28 12.42
N ASP A 168 -13.75 -12.23 12.76
CA ASP A 168 -12.87 -13.39 12.79
C ASP A 168 -13.39 -14.43 13.81
N GLY A 169 -13.34 -15.72 13.45
CA GLY A 169 -13.83 -16.77 14.33
C GLY A 169 -13.51 -18.18 13.84
N LYS A 170 -14.13 -19.16 14.46
CA LYS A 170 -13.99 -20.58 14.16
C LYS A 170 -15.33 -21.19 13.74
N VAL A 171 -15.33 -22.01 12.69
CA VAL A 171 -16.55 -22.70 12.25
C VAL A 171 -16.97 -23.71 13.30
N VAL A 172 -18.19 -23.59 13.81
CA VAL A 172 -18.79 -24.53 14.76
C VAL A 172 -19.85 -25.41 14.12
N GLU A 173 -20.46 -24.96 13.01
CA GLU A 173 -21.47 -25.74 12.30
C GLU A 173 -21.47 -25.37 10.80
N GLY A 174 -21.65 -26.38 9.94
CA GLY A 174 -21.73 -26.19 8.48
C GLY A 174 -20.40 -26.35 7.74
N SER A 175 -20.47 -26.24 6.42
CA SER A 175 -19.32 -26.20 5.53
C SER A 175 -19.68 -25.35 4.32
N SER A 176 -18.70 -24.64 3.76
CA SER A 176 -18.88 -23.78 2.59
C SER A 176 -17.58 -23.52 1.86
N SER A 177 -17.69 -22.83 0.71
CA SER A 177 -16.55 -22.21 0.03
C SER A 177 -16.58 -20.72 0.26
N LEU A 178 -15.46 -20.12 0.63
CA LEU A 178 -15.30 -18.69 0.87
C LEU A 178 -14.53 -18.03 -0.27
N ASN A 179 -15.07 -16.94 -0.78
CA ASN A 179 -14.35 -16.07 -1.69
C ASN A 179 -13.47 -15.09 -0.88
N THR A 180 -12.17 -15.26 -0.98
CA THR A 180 -11.16 -14.45 -0.29
C THR A 180 -10.56 -13.37 -1.20
N SER A 181 -11.00 -13.27 -2.45
CA SER A 181 -10.36 -12.42 -3.49
C SER A 181 -10.26 -10.94 -3.11
N ALA A 182 -11.21 -10.44 -2.32
CA ALA A 182 -11.20 -9.06 -1.85
C ALA A 182 -10.08 -8.78 -0.83
N LEU A 183 -9.60 -9.81 -0.12
CA LEU A 183 -8.54 -9.74 0.88
C LEU A 183 -7.19 -10.14 0.28
N THR A 184 -7.12 -11.32 -0.33
CA THR A 184 -5.87 -11.93 -0.80
C THR A 184 -5.55 -11.62 -2.26
N GLY A 185 -6.57 -11.22 -3.05
CA GLY A 185 -6.45 -11.09 -4.50
C GLY A 185 -6.49 -12.43 -5.24
N GLU A 186 -6.65 -13.55 -4.53
CA GLU A 186 -6.78 -14.88 -5.13
C GLU A 186 -8.21 -15.13 -5.64
N SER A 187 -8.31 -15.68 -6.86
CA SER A 187 -9.63 -15.98 -7.46
C SER A 187 -10.17 -17.35 -7.12
N VAL A 188 -9.38 -18.23 -6.48
CA VAL A 188 -9.78 -19.58 -6.11
C VAL A 188 -10.47 -19.55 -4.75
N PRO A 189 -11.73 -20.02 -4.64
CA PRO A 189 -12.42 -20.09 -3.36
C PRO A 189 -11.73 -21.07 -2.40
N ARG A 190 -11.70 -20.72 -1.11
CA ARG A 190 -11.19 -21.58 -0.04
C ARG A 190 -12.34 -22.41 0.55
N GLU A 191 -12.20 -23.72 0.60
CA GLU A 191 -13.14 -24.59 1.31
C GLU A 191 -12.92 -24.51 2.82
N VAL A 192 -14.02 -24.53 3.59
CA VAL A 192 -14.01 -24.47 5.06
C VAL A 192 -14.98 -25.47 5.67
N HIS A 193 -14.54 -26.09 6.76
CA HIS A 193 -15.24 -27.14 7.51
C HIS A 193 -15.28 -26.79 8.99
N VAL A 194 -16.05 -27.56 9.75
CA VAL A 194 -16.13 -27.39 11.21
C VAL A 194 -14.72 -27.55 11.82
N GLY A 195 -14.34 -26.57 12.62
CA GLY A 195 -13.03 -26.49 13.24
C GLY A 195 -12.04 -25.56 12.56
N ASP A 196 -12.31 -25.12 11.33
CA ASP A 196 -11.44 -24.20 10.60
C ASP A 196 -11.57 -22.76 11.10
N GLU A 197 -10.46 -22.03 11.10
CA GLU A 197 -10.44 -20.60 11.37
C GLU A 197 -10.88 -19.82 10.14
N ILE A 198 -11.75 -18.83 10.35
CA ILE A 198 -12.26 -17.92 9.34
C ILE A 198 -11.92 -16.49 9.71
N ILE A 199 -11.50 -15.73 8.70
CA ILE A 199 -11.24 -14.30 8.81
C ILE A 199 -12.42 -13.48 8.30
N SER A 200 -12.63 -12.33 8.92
CA SER A 200 -13.65 -11.36 8.49
C SER A 200 -13.35 -10.80 7.09
N GLY A 201 -14.41 -10.40 6.38
CA GLY A 201 -14.32 -9.82 5.04
C GLY A 201 -14.36 -10.83 3.89
N CYS A 202 -14.24 -12.13 4.14
CA CYS A 202 -14.53 -13.18 3.15
C CYS A 202 -16.01 -13.20 2.80
N VAL A 203 -16.36 -13.54 1.56
CA VAL A 203 -17.75 -13.71 1.14
C VAL A 203 -18.10 -15.21 1.13
N ASN A 204 -19.12 -15.57 1.86
CA ASN A 204 -19.64 -16.94 1.86
C ASN A 204 -20.35 -17.23 0.53
N LEU A 205 -20.02 -18.35 -0.17
CA LEU A 205 -20.54 -18.62 -1.50
C LEU A 205 -21.71 -19.61 -1.51
N ASN A 206 -21.65 -20.70 -0.74
CA ASN A 206 -22.53 -21.85 -0.98
C ASN A 206 -23.38 -22.25 0.23
N GLY A 207 -22.75 -22.66 1.34
CA GLY A 207 -23.43 -23.25 2.51
C GLY A 207 -23.70 -22.21 3.59
N LEU A 208 -24.69 -22.48 4.44
CA LEU A 208 -24.84 -21.74 5.69
C LEU A 208 -23.77 -22.22 6.67
N ILE A 209 -23.04 -21.30 7.28
CA ILE A 209 -22.03 -21.57 8.30
C ILE A 209 -22.34 -20.81 9.58
N LYS A 210 -22.09 -21.46 10.72
CA LYS A 210 -22.10 -20.79 12.03
C LYS A 210 -20.66 -20.67 12.53
N ILE A 211 -20.31 -19.49 13.00
CA ILE A 211 -18.95 -19.11 13.38
C ILE A 211 -19.00 -18.59 14.82
N GLU A 212 -18.20 -19.18 15.70
CA GLU A 212 -17.96 -18.64 17.03
C GLU A 212 -16.87 -17.58 16.95
N THR A 213 -17.19 -16.35 17.35
CA THR A 213 -16.26 -15.22 17.26
C THR A 213 -15.08 -15.37 18.21
N THR A 214 -13.86 -15.14 17.70
CA THR A 214 -12.61 -15.22 18.48
C THR A 214 -12.03 -13.85 18.80
N LYS A 215 -12.56 -12.78 18.15
CA LYS A 215 -12.12 -11.39 18.34
C LYS A 215 -13.30 -10.45 18.43
N GLU A 216 -13.11 -9.24 18.95
CA GLU A 216 -14.06 -8.14 18.79
C GLU A 216 -13.93 -7.55 17.38
N PHE A 217 -14.98 -6.87 16.89
CA PHE A 217 -14.97 -6.29 15.53
C PHE A 217 -13.81 -5.33 15.30
N GLY A 218 -13.50 -4.46 16.26
CA GLY A 218 -12.38 -3.52 16.18
C GLY A 218 -11.01 -4.19 16.06
N GLU A 219 -10.86 -5.42 16.54
CA GLU A 219 -9.64 -6.24 16.44
C GLU A 219 -9.68 -7.24 15.28
N SER A 220 -10.78 -7.29 14.53
CA SER A 220 -10.94 -8.19 13.39
C SER A 220 -9.96 -7.85 12.26
N THR A 221 -9.65 -8.85 11.45
CA THR A 221 -8.76 -8.70 10.28
C THR A 221 -9.22 -7.59 9.35
N VAL A 222 -10.53 -7.49 9.08
CA VAL A 222 -11.11 -6.41 8.26
C VAL A 222 -10.87 -5.04 8.88
N SER A 223 -11.15 -4.87 10.18
CA SER A 223 -10.95 -3.59 10.88
C SER A 223 -9.50 -3.13 10.81
N LYS A 224 -8.55 -4.04 11.06
CA LYS A 224 -7.12 -3.74 10.98
C LYS A 224 -6.67 -3.36 9.57
N ILE A 225 -7.16 -4.07 8.55
CA ILE A 225 -6.87 -3.74 7.15
C ILE A 225 -7.40 -2.34 6.81
N LEU A 226 -8.63 -2.03 7.20
CA LEU A 226 -9.24 -0.72 6.96
C LEU A 226 -8.45 0.39 7.65
N ASP A 227 -8.07 0.21 8.91
CA ASP A 227 -7.25 1.16 9.66
C ASP A 227 -5.87 1.38 9.03
N LEU A 228 -5.20 0.31 8.60
CA LEU A 228 -3.92 0.40 7.91
C LEU A 228 -4.00 1.21 6.63
N VAL A 229 -5.06 1.04 5.84
CA VAL A 229 -5.24 1.78 4.59
C VAL A 229 -5.65 3.23 4.85
N GLU A 230 -6.53 3.48 5.80
CA GLU A 230 -6.94 4.83 6.17
C GLU A 230 -5.76 5.63 6.74
N ASN A 231 -4.94 5.01 7.60
CA ASN A 231 -3.78 5.63 8.22
C ASN A 231 -2.51 5.61 7.33
N SER A 232 -2.51 4.89 6.22
CA SER A 232 -1.36 4.84 5.28
C SER A 232 -0.98 6.22 4.72
N SER A 233 -1.92 7.18 4.74
CA SER A 233 -1.69 8.56 4.32
C SER A 233 -0.87 9.40 5.31
N MET A 234 -0.66 8.94 6.54
CA MET A 234 0.03 9.74 7.57
C MET A 234 1.56 9.74 7.41
N LYS A 235 2.15 8.66 6.88
CA LYS A 235 3.61 8.56 6.66
C LYS A 235 3.98 9.03 5.25
N LYS A 236 4.29 10.31 5.11
CA LYS A 236 4.60 10.97 3.84
C LYS A 236 5.94 10.53 3.25
N SER A 237 5.98 10.32 1.94
CA SER A 237 7.17 10.05 1.15
C SER A 237 8.19 11.22 1.17
N ARG A 238 9.43 10.95 0.75
CA ARG A 238 10.43 12.01 0.54
C ARG A 238 9.97 12.99 -0.53
N SER A 239 9.34 12.49 -1.59
CA SER A 239 8.79 13.31 -2.68
C SER A 239 7.68 14.24 -2.18
N GLU A 240 6.77 13.79 -1.32
CA GLU A 240 5.74 14.64 -0.71
C GLU A 240 6.34 15.68 0.25
N ASN A 241 7.31 15.27 1.07
CA ASN A 241 8.03 16.18 1.96
C ASN A 241 8.84 17.23 1.18
N PHE A 242 9.44 16.86 0.04
CA PHE A 242 10.11 17.79 -0.85
C PHE A 242 9.14 18.87 -1.35
N ILE A 243 7.96 18.50 -1.83
CA ILE A 243 6.95 19.46 -2.30
C ILE A 243 6.49 20.40 -1.18
N THR A 244 6.27 19.88 0.01
CA THR A 244 5.89 20.72 1.17
C THR A 244 6.99 21.75 1.49
N ARG A 245 8.26 21.34 1.47
CA ARG A 245 9.39 22.24 1.67
C ARG A 245 9.56 23.22 0.51
N PHE A 246 9.45 22.73 -0.73
CA PHE A 246 9.53 23.55 -1.93
C PHE A 246 8.48 24.67 -1.89
N ALA A 247 7.22 24.36 -1.65
CA ALA A 247 6.14 25.35 -1.56
C ALA A 247 6.43 26.42 -0.50
N LYS A 248 6.97 26.04 0.66
CA LYS A 248 7.31 26.94 1.76
C LYS A 248 8.32 28.03 1.38
N TYR A 249 9.30 27.71 0.51
CA TYR A 249 10.33 28.68 0.09
C TYR A 249 9.99 29.30 -1.26
N TYR A 250 9.40 28.56 -2.16
CA TYR A 250 9.06 28.99 -3.52
C TYR A 250 8.03 30.12 -3.51
N THR A 251 6.93 30.00 -2.76
CA THR A 251 5.85 30.99 -2.77
C THR A 251 6.31 32.37 -2.28
N PRO A 252 7.01 32.52 -1.14
CA PRO A 252 7.57 33.82 -0.77
C PRO A 252 8.57 34.38 -1.79
N ALA A 253 9.43 33.53 -2.37
CA ALA A 253 10.40 33.98 -3.37
C ALA A 253 9.71 34.54 -4.62
N VAL A 254 8.65 33.91 -5.09
CA VAL A 254 7.86 34.40 -6.22
C VAL A 254 7.11 35.68 -5.87
N CYS A 255 6.55 35.82 -4.68
CA CYS A 255 5.91 37.07 -4.23
C CYS A 255 6.91 38.25 -4.26
N ILE A 256 8.14 38.02 -3.76
CA ILE A 256 9.21 39.04 -3.79
C ILE A 256 9.60 39.35 -5.24
N ALA A 257 9.74 38.35 -6.10
CA ALA A 257 10.06 38.54 -7.52
C ALA A 257 8.95 39.31 -8.25
N ALA A 258 7.67 38.98 -7.98
CA ALA A 258 6.53 39.70 -8.54
C ALA A 258 6.48 41.14 -8.06
N LEU A 259 6.76 41.42 -6.79
CA LEU A 259 6.86 42.78 -6.25
C LEU A 259 8.00 43.54 -6.91
N ALA A 260 9.17 42.92 -7.06
CA ALA A 260 10.28 43.49 -7.77
C ALA A 260 9.92 43.80 -9.24
N LEU A 261 9.24 42.92 -9.92
CA LEU A 261 8.75 43.11 -11.30
C LEU A 261 7.71 44.24 -11.40
N ALA A 262 6.91 44.47 -10.38
CA ALA A 262 5.94 45.55 -10.33
C ALA A 262 6.61 46.93 -10.12
N VAL A 263 7.70 46.98 -9.37
CA VAL A 263 8.30 48.24 -8.89
C VAL A 263 9.58 48.64 -9.64
N LEU A 264 10.53 47.71 -9.84
CA LEU A 264 11.84 48.04 -10.39
C LEU A 264 11.81 48.58 -11.85
N PRO A 265 11.10 47.93 -12.80
CA PRO A 265 11.09 48.40 -14.17
C PRO A 265 10.42 49.77 -14.35
N PRO A 266 9.27 50.12 -13.70
CA PRO A 266 8.75 51.47 -13.70
C PRO A 266 9.72 52.51 -13.18
N LEU A 267 10.45 52.23 -12.08
CA LEU A 267 11.42 53.14 -11.53
C LEU A 267 12.62 53.34 -12.49
N VAL A 268 13.13 52.25 -13.09
CA VAL A 268 14.20 52.33 -14.10
C VAL A 268 13.75 53.15 -15.29
N ASN A 269 12.50 52.94 -15.81
CA ASN A 269 11.97 53.75 -16.89
C ASN A 269 11.92 55.25 -16.53
N MET A 270 11.47 55.59 -15.31
CA MET A 270 11.46 56.97 -14.84
C MET A 270 12.89 57.60 -14.79
N ILE A 271 13.88 56.85 -14.30
CA ILE A 271 15.26 57.29 -14.25
C ILE A 271 15.81 57.50 -15.68
N MET A 272 15.40 56.69 -16.64
CA MET A 272 15.79 56.76 -18.04
C MET A 272 15.00 57.82 -18.86
N GLY A 273 14.09 58.55 -18.22
CA GLY A 273 13.24 59.57 -18.88
C GLY A 273 12.11 58.98 -19.69
N ASN A 274 11.82 57.71 -19.58
CA ASN A 274 10.71 57.02 -20.25
C ASN A 274 9.43 57.02 -19.37
N PRO A 275 8.22 56.84 -19.97
CA PRO A 275 6.99 56.68 -19.21
C PRO A 275 7.12 55.48 -18.24
N ALA A 276 6.71 55.63 -16.98
CA ALA A 276 6.82 54.62 -15.94
C ALA A 276 6.01 53.35 -16.25
N ALA A 277 4.88 53.49 -16.94
CA ALA A 277 3.98 52.39 -17.35
C ALA A 277 3.58 51.43 -16.18
N TRP A 278 3.24 51.99 -15.02
CA TRP A 278 2.91 51.23 -13.79
C TRP A 278 1.88 50.14 -14.04
N SER A 279 0.77 50.44 -14.67
CA SER A 279 -0.30 49.45 -14.93
C SER A 279 0.21 48.22 -15.67
N LYS A 280 1.05 48.43 -16.71
CA LYS A 280 1.64 47.35 -17.50
C LYS A 280 2.51 46.40 -16.65
N TRP A 281 3.34 46.96 -15.80
CA TRP A 281 4.26 46.16 -14.96
C TRP A 281 3.54 45.51 -13.80
N ILE A 282 2.52 46.15 -13.21
CA ILE A 282 1.69 45.54 -12.17
C ILE A 282 0.86 44.39 -12.77
N ILE A 283 0.25 44.52 -13.96
CA ILE A 283 -0.45 43.40 -14.61
C ILE A 283 0.50 42.22 -14.87
N ARG A 284 1.73 42.48 -15.32
CA ARG A 284 2.73 41.42 -15.50
C ARG A 284 3.07 40.73 -14.17
N ALA A 285 3.24 41.49 -13.11
CA ALA A 285 3.48 40.95 -11.77
C ALA A 285 2.31 40.08 -11.27
N LEU A 286 1.06 40.55 -11.46
CA LEU A 286 -0.14 39.78 -11.10
C LEU A 286 -0.27 38.50 -11.95
N THR A 287 0.03 38.59 -13.27
CA THR A 287 0.08 37.40 -14.15
C THR A 287 1.13 36.41 -13.68
N THR A 288 2.31 36.89 -13.25
CA THR A 288 3.39 36.06 -12.69
C THR A 288 2.93 35.35 -11.41
N LEU A 289 2.18 36.03 -10.54
CA LEU A 289 1.61 35.39 -9.33
C LEU A 289 0.63 34.27 -9.67
N VAL A 290 -0.25 34.46 -10.66
CA VAL A 290 -1.18 33.42 -11.11
C VAL A 290 -0.43 32.19 -11.65
N ILE A 291 0.59 32.41 -12.53
CA ILE A 291 1.38 31.30 -13.08
C ILE A 291 2.12 30.53 -11.98
N SER A 292 2.49 31.19 -10.89
CA SER A 292 3.40 30.62 -9.89
C SER A 292 2.77 29.58 -8.96
N CYS A 293 1.43 29.41 -8.93
CA CYS A 293 0.80 28.40 -8.07
C CYS A 293 1.36 26.99 -8.35
N PRO A 294 1.93 26.25 -7.38
CA PRO A 294 2.43 24.89 -7.58
C PRO A 294 1.32 23.83 -7.55
N CYS A 295 0.07 24.18 -7.91
CA CYS A 295 -1.13 23.37 -7.76
C CYS A 295 -0.99 21.96 -8.38
N ALA A 296 -0.42 21.87 -9.58
CA ALA A 296 -0.21 20.59 -10.26
C ALA A 296 0.67 19.62 -9.46
N LEU A 297 1.72 20.13 -8.78
CA LEU A 297 2.64 19.31 -7.99
C LEU A 297 2.02 18.88 -6.66
N VAL A 298 1.41 19.84 -5.95
CA VAL A 298 0.82 19.61 -4.62
C VAL A 298 -0.26 18.55 -4.67
N ILE A 299 -0.96 18.42 -5.80
CA ILE A 299 -2.08 17.49 -5.97
C ILE A 299 -1.65 16.17 -6.59
N SER A 300 -0.91 16.22 -7.71
CA SER A 300 -0.65 15.01 -8.50
C SER A 300 0.29 14.02 -7.80
N ILE A 301 1.19 14.49 -6.93
CA ILE A 301 2.15 13.62 -6.25
C ILE A 301 1.48 12.76 -5.19
N PRO A 302 0.75 13.31 -4.19
CA PRO A 302 0.00 12.48 -3.26
C PRO A 302 -1.00 11.57 -3.98
N LEU A 303 -1.69 12.07 -5.02
CA LEU A 303 -2.63 11.28 -5.80
C LEU A 303 -1.98 10.09 -6.49
N SER A 304 -0.73 10.24 -6.99
CA SER A 304 0.04 9.14 -7.59
C SER A 304 0.38 8.07 -6.55
N PHE A 305 0.79 8.47 -5.35
CA PHE A 305 1.08 7.52 -4.26
C PHE A 305 -0.19 6.83 -3.77
N PHE A 306 -1.30 7.56 -3.61
CA PHE A 306 -2.60 6.95 -3.29
C PHE A 306 -3.02 5.94 -4.36
N GLY A 307 -2.83 6.29 -5.63
CA GLY A 307 -3.08 5.37 -6.74
C GLY A 307 -2.21 4.11 -6.68
N GLY A 308 -0.93 4.26 -6.36
CA GLY A 308 0.02 3.15 -6.19
C GLY A 308 -0.33 2.23 -5.02
N ILE A 309 -0.66 2.82 -3.86
CA ILE A 309 -1.10 2.07 -2.66
C ILE A 309 -2.40 1.31 -2.96
N GLY A 310 -3.39 1.98 -3.59
CA GLY A 310 -4.64 1.33 -3.98
C GLY A 310 -4.44 0.21 -5.01
N GLY A 311 -3.54 0.41 -5.98
CA GLY A 311 -3.18 -0.62 -6.95
C GLY A 311 -2.46 -1.82 -6.34
N ALA A 312 -1.65 -1.61 -5.30
CA ALA A 312 -1.01 -2.65 -4.51
C ALA A 312 -2.04 -3.42 -3.66
N SER A 313 -2.93 -2.70 -2.98
CA SER A 313 -4.00 -3.29 -2.17
C SER A 313 -4.93 -4.19 -3.01
N ALA A 314 -5.27 -3.79 -4.24
CA ALA A 314 -6.05 -4.61 -5.17
C ALA A 314 -5.37 -5.94 -5.57
N LYS A 315 -4.07 -6.07 -5.30
CA LYS A 315 -3.27 -7.30 -5.52
C LYS A 315 -2.99 -8.04 -4.20
N GLY A 316 -3.66 -7.68 -3.11
CA GLY A 316 -3.42 -8.27 -1.78
C GLY A 316 -2.11 -7.82 -1.13
N ILE A 317 -1.59 -6.64 -1.49
CA ILE A 317 -0.35 -6.08 -0.95
C ILE A 317 -0.70 -4.79 -0.20
N LEU A 318 -0.67 -4.82 1.13
CA LEU A 318 -0.93 -3.66 1.96
C LEU A 318 0.35 -2.88 2.23
N VAL A 319 0.34 -1.59 1.93
CA VAL A 319 1.47 -0.68 2.15
C VAL A 319 1.08 0.38 3.17
N LYS A 320 1.76 0.43 4.31
CA LYS A 320 1.45 1.32 5.43
C LYS A 320 1.81 2.79 5.25
N GLY A 321 2.34 3.18 4.09
CA GLY A 321 2.67 4.57 3.81
C GLY A 321 3.33 4.81 2.48
N SER A 322 3.19 6.04 1.96
CA SER A 322 3.82 6.45 0.70
C SER A 322 5.35 6.43 0.78
N ASN A 323 5.93 6.66 1.97
CA ASN A 323 7.37 6.56 2.21
C ASN A 323 7.90 5.13 1.98
N TYR A 324 7.13 4.10 2.35
CA TYR A 324 7.52 2.70 2.13
C TYR A 324 7.37 2.30 0.67
N LEU A 325 6.30 2.77 0.00
CA LEU A 325 6.16 2.57 -1.44
C LEU A 325 7.32 3.25 -2.20
N GLU A 326 7.73 4.46 -1.80
CA GLU A 326 8.88 5.13 -2.40
C GLU A 326 10.19 4.37 -2.10
N ALA A 327 10.43 3.96 -0.84
CA ALA A 327 11.62 3.24 -0.43
C ALA A 327 11.77 1.90 -1.19
N LEU A 328 10.67 1.17 -1.39
CA LEU A 328 10.66 -0.09 -2.13
C LEU A 328 11.16 0.06 -3.58
N SER A 329 10.97 1.23 -4.20
CA SER A 329 11.50 1.49 -5.54
C SER A 329 13.03 1.57 -5.60
N TYR A 330 13.67 1.89 -4.48
CA TYR A 330 15.13 1.98 -4.33
C TYR A 330 15.74 0.74 -3.70
N THR A 331 14.95 -0.31 -3.45
CA THR A 331 15.43 -1.55 -2.84
C THR A 331 16.37 -2.28 -3.80
N LYS A 332 17.59 -2.52 -3.30
CA LYS A 332 18.66 -3.24 -3.99
C LYS A 332 19.03 -4.55 -3.29
N TYR A 333 18.76 -4.64 -2.00
CA TYR A 333 19.03 -5.79 -1.15
C TYR A 333 17.71 -6.32 -0.62
N VAL A 334 17.47 -7.62 -0.84
CA VAL A 334 16.32 -8.33 -0.25
C VAL A 334 16.86 -9.45 0.61
N VAL A 335 16.51 -9.44 1.86
CA VAL A 335 16.88 -10.45 2.86
C VAL A 335 15.63 -11.22 3.22
N CYS A 336 15.61 -12.51 2.99
CA CYS A 336 14.46 -13.37 3.27
C CYS A 336 14.79 -14.32 4.42
N ASP A 337 13.88 -14.46 5.37
CA ASP A 337 13.90 -15.63 6.22
C ASP A 337 13.60 -16.89 5.39
N LYS A 338 14.08 -18.05 5.81
CA LYS A 338 13.78 -19.31 5.14
C LYS A 338 12.39 -19.82 5.53
N THR A 339 12.20 -20.07 6.82
CA THR A 339 11.05 -20.81 7.37
C THR A 339 9.78 -19.95 7.38
N GLY A 340 8.67 -20.48 6.85
CA GLY A 340 7.43 -19.70 6.75
C GLY A 340 7.43 -18.62 5.65
N THR A 341 8.58 -18.24 5.11
CA THR A 341 8.75 -17.20 4.07
C THR A 341 9.00 -17.78 2.69
N LEU A 342 10.13 -18.46 2.49
CA LEU A 342 10.47 -19.17 1.24
C LEU A 342 10.01 -20.62 1.26
N THR A 343 9.75 -21.15 2.45
CA THR A 343 9.19 -22.47 2.70
C THR A 343 7.84 -22.35 3.39
N LYS A 344 7.09 -23.46 3.43
CA LYS A 344 5.74 -23.49 4.04
C LYS A 344 5.75 -23.45 5.56
N GLY A 345 6.93 -23.63 6.21
CA GLY A 345 7.03 -23.80 7.66
C GLY A 345 6.41 -25.11 8.17
N VAL A 346 6.12 -26.03 7.26
CA VAL A 346 5.52 -27.32 7.56
C VAL A 346 6.53 -28.40 7.22
N PHE A 347 6.91 -29.15 8.23
CA PHE A 347 7.77 -30.32 8.05
C PHE A 347 6.95 -31.43 7.38
N GLN A 348 7.49 -32.01 6.31
CA GLN A 348 6.89 -33.14 5.62
C GLN A 348 7.92 -34.24 5.39
N VAL A 349 7.45 -35.50 5.38
CA VAL A 349 8.25 -36.63 4.97
C VAL A 349 8.55 -36.49 3.47
N THR A 350 9.83 -36.36 3.13
CA THR A 350 10.31 -36.17 1.75
C THR A 350 10.86 -37.43 1.14
N GLU A 351 11.52 -38.27 1.93
CA GLU A 351 12.10 -39.52 1.45
C GLU A 351 11.98 -40.59 2.55
N ILE A 352 11.77 -41.85 2.14
CA ILE A 352 11.70 -43.01 3.01
C ILE A 352 12.69 -44.05 2.46
N HIS A 353 13.64 -44.44 3.26
CA HIS A 353 14.73 -45.38 2.87
C HIS A 353 14.76 -46.60 3.80
N PRO A 354 13.97 -47.64 3.50
CA PRO A 354 14.01 -48.90 4.26
C PRO A 354 15.26 -49.71 3.93
N VAL A 355 15.70 -50.58 4.85
CA VAL A 355 16.70 -51.60 4.56
C VAL A 355 16.09 -52.77 3.74
N SER A 356 16.95 -53.58 3.14
CA SER A 356 16.50 -54.76 2.34
C SER A 356 15.58 -55.67 3.18
N GLY A 357 14.39 -55.93 2.63
CA GLY A 357 13.38 -56.79 3.25
C GLY A 357 12.25 -56.06 3.98
N MET A 358 12.25 -54.71 4.00
CA MET A 358 11.20 -53.88 4.56
C MET A 358 10.66 -52.95 3.46
N THR A 359 9.36 -52.65 3.46
CA THR A 359 8.77 -51.69 2.53
C THR A 359 8.80 -50.27 3.12
N GLU A 360 8.67 -49.24 2.27
CA GLU A 360 8.54 -47.85 2.71
C GLU A 360 7.33 -47.66 3.63
N GLY A 361 6.19 -48.32 3.30
CA GLY A 361 4.99 -48.26 4.11
C GLY A 361 5.17 -48.87 5.50
N ASP A 362 5.90 -50.03 5.61
CA ASP A 362 6.17 -50.67 6.91
C ASP A 362 7.09 -49.81 7.80
N LEU A 363 8.11 -49.18 7.20
CA LEU A 363 9.03 -48.29 7.91
C LEU A 363 8.27 -47.05 8.42
N LEU A 364 7.45 -46.45 7.58
CA LEU A 364 6.65 -45.26 7.95
C LEU A 364 5.60 -45.60 9.02
N GLU A 365 4.90 -46.75 8.91
CA GLU A 365 3.96 -47.23 9.93
C GLU A 365 4.62 -47.33 11.27
N LYS A 366 5.76 -48.04 11.36
CA LYS A 366 6.50 -48.23 12.63
C LYS A 366 6.93 -46.88 13.21
N ALA A 367 7.45 -45.96 12.40
CA ALA A 367 7.83 -44.62 12.84
C ALA A 367 6.63 -43.82 13.35
N ALA A 368 5.51 -43.83 12.63
CA ALA A 368 4.29 -43.11 13.01
C ALA A 368 3.69 -43.64 14.32
N PHE A 369 3.67 -44.96 14.51
CA PHE A 369 3.17 -45.59 15.74
C PHE A 369 4.05 -45.28 16.96
N VAL A 370 5.39 -45.36 16.85
CA VAL A 370 6.30 -44.99 17.95
C VAL A 370 6.13 -43.54 18.35
N GLU A 371 5.96 -42.66 17.41
CA GLU A 371 5.77 -41.21 17.62
C GLU A 371 4.32 -40.81 17.94
N SER A 372 3.41 -41.78 18.11
CA SER A 372 1.98 -41.51 18.31
C SER A 372 1.67 -40.65 19.54
N TYR A 373 2.42 -40.84 20.61
CA TYR A 373 2.26 -40.11 21.88
C TYR A 373 3.06 -38.79 21.95
N SER A 374 3.91 -38.51 20.98
CA SER A 374 4.67 -37.26 20.95
C SER A 374 3.90 -36.14 20.25
N ASN A 375 3.99 -34.91 20.79
CA ASN A 375 3.44 -33.70 20.20
C ASN A 375 4.50 -32.91 19.39
N HIS A 376 5.66 -33.46 19.16
CA HIS A 376 6.72 -32.81 18.40
C HIS A 376 6.31 -32.62 16.95
N PRO A 377 6.67 -31.50 16.26
CA PRO A 377 6.35 -31.25 14.85
C PRO A 377 6.74 -32.40 13.90
N ILE A 378 7.87 -33.06 14.18
CA ILE A 378 8.32 -34.25 13.46
C ILE A 378 7.33 -35.39 13.57
N SER A 379 6.83 -35.64 14.78
CA SER A 379 5.83 -36.69 15.04
C SER A 379 4.52 -36.43 14.29
N LYS A 380 4.10 -35.16 14.22
CA LYS A 380 2.94 -34.75 13.43
C LYS A 380 3.15 -35.06 11.94
N SER A 381 4.32 -34.74 11.40
CA SER A 381 4.68 -35.01 10.00
C SER A 381 4.64 -36.50 9.64
N LEU A 382 5.14 -37.37 10.55
CA LEU A 382 5.11 -38.82 10.36
C LEU A 382 3.67 -39.37 10.37
N LYS A 383 2.83 -38.87 11.30
CA LYS A 383 1.41 -39.25 11.39
C LYS A 383 0.62 -38.81 10.15
N GLU A 384 0.84 -37.58 9.68
CA GLU A 384 0.21 -37.06 8.47
C GLU A 384 0.64 -37.83 7.21
N ALA A 385 1.92 -38.16 7.08
CA ALA A 385 2.42 -38.97 5.97
C ALA A 385 1.86 -40.39 5.98
N TYR A 386 1.65 -40.99 7.16
CA TYR A 386 1.02 -42.29 7.30
C TYR A 386 -0.43 -42.27 6.84
N GLY A 387 -1.18 -41.19 7.08
CA GLY A 387 -2.50 -40.90 6.50
C GLY A 387 -3.62 -41.87 6.92
N ARG A 388 -3.40 -42.68 7.95
CA ARG A 388 -4.39 -43.62 8.50
C ARG A 388 -4.56 -43.39 9.98
N GLU A 389 -5.69 -43.84 10.54
CA GLU A 389 -5.93 -43.78 11.97
C GLU A 389 -4.93 -44.67 12.71
N ILE A 390 -4.27 -44.12 13.75
CA ILE A 390 -3.30 -44.86 14.56
C ILE A 390 -4.02 -45.50 15.73
N ASP A 391 -4.10 -46.82 15.73
CA ASP A 391 -4.62 -47.58 16.86
C ASP A 391 -3.58 -47.62 18.02
N ASN A 392 -3.78 -46.75 18.99
CA ASN A 392 -2.88 -46.63 20.14
C ASN A 392 -2.83 -47.92 21.02
N ASN A 393 -3.79 -48.86 20.87
CA ASN A 393 -3.73 -50.13 21.58
C ASN A 393 -2.57 -51.05 21.10
N ARG A 394 -2.04 -50.78 19.89
CA ARG A 394 -0.89 -51.51 19.35
C ARG A 394 0.44 -50.99 19.90
N VAL A 395 0.44 -49.88 20.67
CA VAL A 395 1.63 -49.24 21.23
C VAL A 395 1.65 -49.32 22.73
N THR A 396 2.70 -49.93 23.27
CA THR A 396 2.93 -50.05 24.71
C THR A 396 4.34 -49.59 25.07
N ASP A 397 4.61 -49.30 26.35
CA ASP A 397 5.89 -48.89 26.88
C ASP A 397 6.59 -47.73 26.16
N ALA A 398 5.79 -46.73 25.67
CA ALA A 398 6.33 -45.56 25.02
C ALA A 398 7.18 -44.71 25.98
N ARG A 399 8.43 -44.41 25.58
CA ARG A 399 9.39 -43.63 26.36
C ARG A 399 10.07 -42.60 25.48
N GLU A 400 9.93 -41.36 25.84
CA GLU A 400 10.66 -40.26 25.18
C GLU A 400 12.07 -40.15 25.80
N ILE A 401 13.07 -40.12 24.93
CA ILE A 401 14.48 -39.97 25.31
C ILE A 401 14.89 -38.56 24.86
N SER A 402 14.87 -37.64 25.82
CA SER A 402 15.09 -36.20 25.53
C SER A 402 16.36 -35.97 24.69
N GLY A 403 16.20 -35.22 23.59
CA GLY A 403 17.24 -34.89 22.64
C GLY A 403 17.75 -36.06 21.77
N HIS A 404 17.08 -37.23 21.81
CA HIS A 404 17.46 -38.41 21.04
C HIS A 404 16.33 -38.97 20.17
N GLY A 405 15.10 -39.10 20.70
CA GLY A 405 13.95 -39.65 20.00
C GLY A 405 13.02 -40.42 20.95
N VAL A 406 12.24 -41.33 20.41
CA VAL A 406 11.22 -42.12 21.13
C VAL A 406 11.49 -43.62 20.95
N SER A 407 11.22 -44.43 21.96
CA SER A 407 11.15 -45.89 21.86
C SER A 407 9.84 -46.39 22.42
N ALA A 408 9.24 -47.40 21.79
CA ALA A 408 8.01 -48.04 22.24
C ALA A 408 7.97 -49.52 21.78
N VAL A 409 7.08 -50.30 22.34
CA VAL A 409 6.75 -51.61 21.80
C VAL A 409 5.52 -51.48 20.90
N VAL A 410 5.68 -51.82 19.61
CA VAL A 410 4.64 -51.78 18.60
C VAL A 410 4.39 -53.19 18.09
N ASP A 411 3.17 -53.70 18.25
CA ASP A 411 2.80 -55.08 17.89
C ASP A 411 3.75 -56.15 18.47
N GLY A 412 4.25 -55.93 19.66
CA GLY A 412 5.18 -56.85 20.34
C GLY A 412 6.64 -56.71 19.91
N HIS A 413 6.97 -55.80 19.02
CA HIS A 413 8.34 -55.49 18.59
C HIS A 413 8.85 -54.23 19.28
N GLU A 414 10.07 -54.24 19.75
CA GLU A 414 10.72 -53.02 20.28
C GLU A 414 11.13 -52.14 19.10
N VAL A 415 10.52 -50.96 19.01
CA VAL A 415 10.76 -49.98 17.92
C VAL A 415 11.34 -48.70 18.54
N ALA A 416 12.40 -48.19 17.94
CA ALA A 416 12.97 -46.90 18.31
C ALA A 416 13.09 -46.01 17.08
N ALA A 417 12.62 -44.76 17.21
CA ALA A 417 12.72 -43.73 16.18
C ALA A 417 13.42 -42.49 16.73
N GLY A 418 14.41 -41.97 16.03
CA GLY A 418 15.16 -40.79 16.50
C GLY A 418 16.40 -40.46 15.67
N ASN A 419 17.24 -39.59 16.22
CA ASN A 419 18.46 -39.14 15.53
C ASN A 419 19.60 -40.17 15.65
N VAL A 420 20.72 -39.92 14.95
CA VAL A 420 21.94 -40.78 14.99
C VAL A 420 22.45 -41.02 16.42
N LYS A 421 22.24 -40.06 17.35
CA LYS A 421 22.68 -40.24 18.75
C LYS A 421 21.89 -41.34 19.43
N LEU A 422 20.59 -41.49 19.12
CA LEU A 422 19.79 -42.62 19.64
C LEU A 422 20.32 -43.94 19.12
N MET A 423 20.61 -44.05 17.84
CA MET A 423 21.17 -45.27 17.23
C MET A 423 22.51 -45.64 17.87
N LYS A 424 23.41 -44.68 18.06
CA LYS A 424 24.68 -44.89 18.78
C LYS A 424 24.48 -45.36 20.21
N LYS A 425 23.52 -44.82 20.93
CA LYS A 425 23.18 -45.22 22.30
C LYS A 425 22.69 -46.67 22.38
N MET A 426 22.04 -47.15 21.32
CA MET A 426 21.59 -48.53 21.18
C MET A 426 22.63 -49.44 20.54
N ASN A 427 23.86 -48.95 20.28
CA ASN A 427 24.93 -49.67 19.59
C ASN A 427 24.55 -50.14 18.16
N ILE A 428 23.71 -49.36 17.47
CA ILE A 428 23.26 -49.64 16.12
C ILE A 428 24.00 -48.72 15.16
N GLU A 429 24.56 -49.26 14.11
CA GLU A 429 25.22 -48.51 13.05
C GLU A 429 24.14 -47.95 12.09
N ALA A 430 24.01 -46.63 12.02
CA ALA A 430 23.06 -45.95 11.19
C ALA A 430 23.64 -45.61 9.81
N ALA A 431 22.84 -45.72 8.76
CA ALA A 431 23.22 -45.25 7.43
C ALA A 431 23.42 -43.73 7.42
N VAL A 432 24.33 -43.27 6.57
CA VAL A 432 24.53 -41.82 6.32
C VAL A 432 23.66 -41.41 5.13
N PRO A 433 22.67 -40.55 5.31
CA PRO A 433 21.82 -40.09 4.20
C PRO A 433 22.60 -39.35 3.15
N ALA A 434 22.24 -39.58 1.88
CA ALA A 434 22.79 -38.84 0.75
C ALA A 434 22.06 -37.48 0.58
N SER A 435 20.76 -37.45 0.89
CA SER A 435 19.89 -36.28 0.78
C SER A 435 19.96 -35.42 2.06
N VAL A 436 19.43 -34.21 1.95
CA VAL A 436 19.50 -33.18 2.99
C VAL A 436 18.14 -33.01 3.67
N GLY A 437 18.09 -33.22 4.99
CA GLY A 437 16.86 -33.09 5.78
C GLY A 437 17.12 -33.45 7.27
N THR A 438 16.05 -33.42 8.06
CA THR A 438 16.08 -33.98 9.41
C THR A 438 15.92 -35.48 9.32
N GLU A 439 16.93 -36.18 9.78
CA GLU A 439 17.01 -37.62 9.69
C GLU A 439 16.32 -38.27 10.90
N ILE A 440 15.37 -39.14 10.63
CA ILE A 440 14.74 -40.00 11.64
C ILE A 440 15.12 -41.44 11.32
N HIS A 441 16.08 -41.96 12.08
CA HIS A 441 16.48 -43.35 11.98
C HIS A 441 15.53 -44.22 12.78
N VAL A 442 15.19 -45.37 12.21
CA VAL A 442 14.30 -46.34 12.84
C VAL A 442 15.05 -47.65 13.07
N ALA A 443 14.89 -48.21 14.25
CA ALA A 443 15.38 -49.52 14.59
C ALA A 443 14.23 -50.40 15.10
N VAL A 444 14.28 -51.71 14.80
CA VAL A 444 13.29 -52.71 15.22
C VAL A 444 14.05 -53.90 15.81
N ASP A 445 13.68 -54.29 17.04
CA ASP A 445 14.28 -55.39 17.79
C ASP A 445 15.82 -55.31 17.81
N GLY A 446 16.35 -54.10 18.03
CA GLY A 446 17.80 -53.84 18.09
C GLY A 446 18.51 -53.86 16.73
N LYS A 447 17.81 -53.98 15.61
CA LYS A 447 18.38 -53.94 14.27
C LYS A 447 17.98 -52.68 13.53
N TYR A 448 18.89 -52.12 12.74
CA TYR A 448 18.61 -50.96 11.89
C TYR A 448 17.55 -51.28 10.84
N ALA A 449 16.49 -50.50 10.77
CA ALA A 449 15.37 -50.72 9.87
C ALA A 449 15.35 -49.73 8.68
N GLY A 450 15.98 -48.57 8.82
CA GLY A 450 16.03 -47.56 7.78
C GLY A 450 16.03 -46.14 8.34
N TYR A 451 15.88 -45.16 7.46
CA TYR A 451 15.70 -43.78 7.85
C TYR A 451 14.61 -43.08 7.03
N ILE A 452 14.03 -42.05 7.60
CA ILE A 452 13.03 -41.20 7.00
C ILE A 452 13.59 -39.78 7.04
N LEU A 453 13.54 -39.08 5.91
CA LEU A 453 13.90 -37.67 5.81
C LEU A 453 12.68 -36.80 5.92
N ILE A 454 12.80 -35.81 6.78
CA ILE A 454 11.78 -34.78 6.99
C ILE A 454 12.40 -33.44 6.65
N SER A 455 11.77 -32.69 5.77
CA SER A 455 12.23 -31.36 5.35
C SER A 455 11.09 -30.36 5.36
N ASP A 456 11.44 -29.09 5.55
CA ASP A 456 10.53 -27.99 5.33
C ASP A 456 10.36 -27.77 3.82
N VAL A 457 9.14 -27.74 3.36
CA VAL A 457 8.81 -27.75 1.92
C VAL A 457 8.94 -26.33 1.34
N VAL A 458 9.75 -26.19 0.30
CA VAL A 458 9.86 -24.95 -0.48
C VAL A 458 8.49 -24.58 -1.08
N LYS A 459 8.10 -23.31 -1.02
CA LYS A 459 6.86 -22.83 -1.67
C LYS A 459 6.98 -22.94 -3.18
N PRO A 460 5.90 -23.32 -3.88
CA PRO A 460 5.93 -23.52 -5.35
C PRO A 460 6.49 -22.31 -6.11
N ASN A 461 6.14 -21.09 -5.68
CA ASN A 461 6.47 -19.84 -6.35
C ASN A 461 7.78 -19.20 -5.82
N ALA A 462 8.49 -19.82 -4.86
CA ALA A 462 9.67 -19.21 -4.22
C ALA A 462 10.81 -18.97 -5.21
N LYS A 463 11.08 -19.91 -6.10
CA LYS A 463 12.10 -19.76 -7.15
C LYS A 463 11.75 -18.66 -8.15
N GLU A 464 10.47 -18.58 -8.54
CA GLU A 464 9.96 -17.53 -9.41
C GLU A 464 10.04 -16.16 -8.72
N ALA A 465 9.75 -16.10 -7.42
CA ALA A 465 9.90 -14.90 -6.61
C ALA A 465 11.33 -14.36 -6.66
N ILE A 466 12.34 -15.20 -6.43
CA ILE A 466 13.76 -14.80 -6.47
C ILE A 466 14.15 -14.29 -7.86
N SER A 467 13.77 -15.00 -8.92
CA SER A 467 14.02 -14.55 -10.30
C SER A 467 13.30 -13.24 -10.62
N GLY A 468 12.06 -13.08 -10.17
CA GLY A 468 11.26 -11.87 -10.32
C GLY A 468 11.85 -10.67 -9.58
N LEU A 469 12.42 -10.86 -8.38
CA LEU A 469 13.14 -9.82 -7.64
C LEU A 469 14.37 -9.33 -8.41
N LYS A 470 15.18 -10.24 -8.95
CA LYS A 470 16.35 -9.91 -9.78
C LYS A 470 15.93 -9.15 -11.05
N ALA A 471 14.87 -9.61 -11.73
CA ALA A 471 14.29 -8.90 -12.87
C ALA A 471 13.74 -7.51 -12.50
N ALA A 472 13.22 -7.36 -11.29
CA ALA A 472 12.79 -6.07 -10.74
C ALA A 472 13.97 -5.15 -10.36
N GLY A 473 15.23 -5.60 -10.48
CA GLY A 473 16.45 -4.80 -10.27
C GLY A 473 16.99 -4.85 -8.84
N VAL A 474 16.69 -5.94 -8.10
CA VAL A 474 17.40 -6.32 -6.87
C VAL A 474 18.79 -6.82 -7.27
N GLU A 475 19.81 -6.34 -6.60
CA GLU A 475 21.21 -6.66 -6.88
C GLU A 475 21.66 -7.87 -6.07
N LYS A 476 21.11 -8.05 -4.88
CA LYS A 476 21.48 -9.15 -4.00
C LYS A 476 20.29 -9.67 -3.21
N VAL A 477 20.06 -10.98 -3.28
CA VAL A 477 19.08 -11.70 -2.45
C VAL A 477 19.82 -12.59 -1.48
N VAL A 478 19.57 -12.38 -0.18
CA VAL A 478 20.22 -13.10 0.93
C VAL A 478 19.17 -13.93 1.67
N MET A 479 19.46 -15.19 1.93
CA MET A 479 18.63 -16.05 2.78
C MET A 479 19.25 -16.18 4.17
N LEU A 480 18.46 -15.91 5.21
CA LEU A 480 18.83 -16.15 6.62
C LEU A 480 18.08 -17.37 7.15
N THR A 481 18.76 -18.20 7.94
CA THR A 481 18.12 -19.36 8.57
C THR A 481 18.88 -19.83 9.81
N GLY A 482 18.18 -20.42 10.77
CA GLY A 482 18.77 -21.14 11.90
C GLY A 482 19.22 -22.57 11.57
N ASP A 483 18.92 -23.07 10.36
CA ASP A 483 19.26 -24.43 9.95
C ASP A 483 20.76 -24.65 9.81
N ALA A 484 21.14 -25.92 9.89
CA ALA A 484 22.52 -26.35 9.62
C ALA A 484 22.95 -25.96 8.20
N ARG A 485 24.21 -25.55 8.05
CA ARG A 485 24.78 -25.00 6.82
C ARG A 485 24.52 -25.88 5.58
N LYS A 486 24.65 -27.21 5.72
CA LYS A 486 24.43 -28.16 4.60
C LYS A 486 23.00 -28.07 4.05
N VAL A 487 21.99 -27.96 4.93
CA VAL A 487 20.56 -27.81 4.57
C VAL A 487 20.32 -26.46 3.92
N ALA A 488 20.79 -25.40 4.55
CA ALA A 488 20.64 -24.03 4.09
C ALA A 488 21.25 -23.81 2.70
N ASP A 489 22.46 -24.30 2.45
CA ASP A 489 23.17 -24.19 1.17
C ASP A 489 22.46 -24.99 0.05
N ALA A 490 21.80 -26.10 0.37
CA ALA A 490 21.04 -26.87 -0.60
C ALA A 490 19.80 -26.11 -1.05
N VAL A 491 18.99 -25.62 -0.12
CA VAL A 491 17.79 -24.79 -0.40
C VAL A 491 18.18 -23.50 -1.12
N GLY A 492 19.24 -22.83 -0.69
CA GLY A 492 19.71 -21.59 -1.33
C GLY A 492 20.11 -21.78 -2.79
N ARG A 493 20.77 -22.90 -3.12
CA ARG A 493 21.11 -23.27 -4.52
C ARG A 493 19.86 -23.58 -5.35
N GLU A 494 18.91 -24.30 -4.80
CA GLU A 494 17.65 -24.63 -5.45
C GLU A 494 16.85 -23.37 -5.83
N LEU A 495 16.77 -22.42 -4.89
CA LEU A 495 16.05 -21.15 -5.07
C LEU A 495 16.84 -20.14 -5.91
N GLY A 496 18.17 -20.28 -6.00
CA GLY A 496 19.02 -19.35 -6.74
C GLY A 496 19.25 -18.01 -6.02
N VAL A 497 19.29 -18.02 -4.68
CA VAL A 497 19.71 -16.85 -3.88
C VAL A 497 21.20 -16.57 -4.04
N ASP A 498 21.64 -15.34 -3.80
CA ASP A 498 23.02 -14.93 -4.03
C ASP A 498 23.93 -15.25 -2.83
N GLU A 499 23.36 -15.26 -1.63
CA GLU A 499 24.07 -15.55 -0.39
C GLU A 499 23.16 -16.28 0.61
N VAL A 500 23.75 -17.20 1.37
CA VAL A 500 23.07 -17.93 2.44
C VAL A 500 23.83 -17.71 3.75
N ARG A 501 23.13 -17.37 4.82
CA ARG A 501 23.65 -17.27 6.19
C ARG A 501 22.85 -18.22 7.07
N SER A 502 23.53 -19.23 7.57
CA SER A 502 22.97 -20.36 8.30
C SER A 502 23.39 -20.36 9.76
N GLU A 503 22.76 -21.24 10.56
CA GLU A 503 23.07 -21.46 11.98
C GLU A 503 22.87 -20.21 12.85
N LEU A 504 21.95 -19.32 12.46
CA LEU A 504 21.68 -18.05 13.12
C LEU A 504 20.66 -18.21 14.24
N LEU A 505 20.97 -17.64 15.39
CA LEU A 505 19.99 -17.38 16.44
C LEU A 505 19.16 -16.14 16.08
N PRO A 506 17.98 -15.93 16.71
CA PRO A 506 17.14 -14.75 16.42
C PRO A 506 17.87 -13.41 16.53
N GLY A 507 18.77 -13.25 17.52
CA GLY A 507 19.58 -12.05 17.66
C GLY A 507 20.60 -11.87 16.54
N ASP A 508 21.24 -12.97 16.09
CA ASP A 508 22.22 -12.92 15.01
C ASP A 508 21.62 -12.46 13.69
N LYS A 509 20.32 -12.76 13.44
CA LYS A 509 19.62 -12.27 12.24
C LYS A 509 19.58 -10.74 12.19
N VAL A 510 19.37 -10.07 13.33
CA VAL A 510 19.37 -8.60 13.42
C VAL A 510 20.76 -8.06 13.09
N ASP A 511 21.80 -8.63 13.68
CA ASP A 511 23.20 -8.23 13.45
C ASP A 511 23.60 -8.38 11.98
N GLU A 512 23.16 -9.48 11.34
CA GLU A 512 23.43 -9.72 9.91
C GLU A 512 22.73 -8.70 9.00
N VAL A 513 21.49 -8.33 9.31
CA VAL A 513 20.77 -7.27 8.59
C VAL A 513 21.44 -5.91 8.81
N GLU A 514 21.90 -5.58 10.02
CA GLU A 514 22.64 -4.34 10.29
C GLU A 514 23.97 -4.27 9.52
N LYS A 515 24.71 -5.37 9.41
CA LYS A 515 25.92 -5.44 8.59
C LYS A 515 25.61 -5.15 7.11
N LEU A 516 24.51 -5.69 6.58
CA LEU A 516 24.10 -5.44 5.20
C LEU A 516 23.63 -3.97 5.01
N ILE A 517 22.93 -3.41 5.99
CA ILE A 517 22.53 -1.99 5.97
C ILE A 517 23.77 -1.07 5.98
N ALA A 518 24.79 -1.41 6.76
CA ALA A 518 26.04 -0.63 6.81
C ALA A 518 26.87 -0.74 5.52
N ALA A 519 26.74 -1.86 4.79
CA ALA A 519 27.49 -2.11 3.55
C ALA A 519 26.85 -1.54 2.28
N LYS A 520 25.54 -1.21 2.31
CA LYS A 520 24.81 -0.68 1.15
C LYS A 520 25.11 0.79 0.88
N GLY A 521 24.88 1.25 -0.35
CA GLY A 521 24.97 2.66 -0.73
C GLY A 521 23.91 3.53 -0.02
N GLU A 522 24.22 4.80 0.19
CA GLU A 522 23.37 5.75 0.94
C GLU A 522 21.95 5.87 0.37
N LYS A 523 21.79 5.79 -0.94
CA LYS A 523 20.48 5.86 -1.62
C LYS A 523 19.79 4.52 -1.77
N GLU A 524 20.51 3.43 -1.55
CA GLU A 524 19.98 2.08 -1.67
C GLU A 524 19.18 1.68 -0.43
N LYS A 525 18.21 0.79 -0.62
CA LYS A 525 17.33 0.29 0.42
C LYS A 525 17.45 -1.21 0.56
N LEU A 526 17.32 -1.68 1.79
CA LEU A 526 17.25 -3.09 2.14
C LEU A 526 15.83 -3.42 2.62
N ALA A 527 15.21 -4.43 2.00
CA ALA A 527 13.97 -5.01 2.48
C ALA A 527 14.26 -6.33 3.19
N PHE A 528 13.65 -6.53 4.36
CA PHE A 528 13.63 -7.82 5.03
C PHE A 528 12.24 -8.44 4.88
N VAL A 529 12.19 -9.73 4.56
CA VAL A 529 10.96 -10.50 4.36
C VAL A 529 10.93 -11.65 5.37
N GLY A 530 9.87 -11.72 6.17
CA GLY A 530 9.69 -12.74 7.20
C GLY A 530 8.23 -13.06 7.47
N ASP A 531 7.95 -14.08 8.29
CA ASP A 531 6.60 -14.46 8.72
C ASP A 531 6.05 -13.58 9.86
N GLY A 532 6.91 -12.78 10.46
CA GLY A 532 6.60 -11.76 11.45
C GLY A 532 6.43 -12.21 12.89
N ILE A 533 6.27 -13.50 13.18
CA ILE A 533 6.10 -13.98 14.57
C ILE A 533 7.44 -13.91 15.30
N ASN A 534 8.47 -14.50 14.71
CA ASN A 534 9.82 -14.56 15.28
C ASN A 534 10.73 -13.43 14.79
N ASP A 535 10.40 -12.82 13.68
CA ASP A 535 11.24 -11.85 12.96
C ASP A 535 10.84 -10.39 13.19
N ALA A 536 9.88 -10.09 14.07
CA ALA A 536 9.42 -8.72 14.37
C ALA A 536 10.57 -7.74 14.68
N PRO A 537 11.62 -8.11 15.45
CA PRO A 537 12.77 -7.22 15.67
C PRO A 537 13.54 -6.92 14.38
N VAL A 538 13.68 -7.90 13.49
CA VAL A 538 14.40 -7.77 12.22
C VAL A 538 13.60 -6.95 11.22
N LEU A 539 12.27 -7.19 11.13
CA LEU A 539 11.33 -6.42 10.32
C LEU A 539 11.39 -4.93 10.65
N SER A 540 11.38 -4.59 11.94
CA SER A 540 11.44 -3.20 12.41
C SER A 540 12.81 -2.54 12.18
N ARG A 541 13.88 -3.33 12.05
CA ARG A 541 15.25 -2.83 11.89
C ARG A 541 15.62 -2.55 10.42
N ALA A 542 15.04 -3.28 9.48
CA ALA A 542 15.26 -3.10 8.05
C ALA A 542 14.80 -1.70 7.58
N ASP A 543 15.28 -1.24 6.41
CA ASP A 543 14.70 -0.04 5.78
C ASP A 543 13.22 -0.23 5.42
N ILE A 544 12.84 -1.49 5.12
CA ILE A 544 11.47 -1.89 4.83
C ILE A 544 11.26 -3.30 5.38
N GLY A 545 10.34 -3.47 6.30
CA GLY A 545 9.86 -4.77 6.76
C GLY A 545 8.69 -5.25 5.92
N ILE A 546 8.76 -6.47 5.39
CA ILE A 546 7.70 -7.11 4.59
C ILE A 546 7.27 -8.39 5.33
N ALA A 547 6.01 -8.43 5.77
CA ALA A 547 5.44 -9.62 6.39
C ALA A 547 4.70 -10.48 5.38
N MET A 548 4.88 -11.81 5.48
CA MET A 548 4.24 -12.83 4.66
C MET A 548 3.04 -13.43 5.38
N GLY A 549 1.97 -13.77 4.61
CA GLY A 549 0.88 -14.60 5.11
C GLY A 549 0.16 -14.05 6.34
N ALA A 550 0.06 -12.75 6.49
CA ALA A 550 -0.31 -12.07 7.74
C ALA A 550 -1.77 -12.25 8.19
N LEU A 551 -2.55 -13.10 7.51
CA LEU A 551 -3.96 -13.35 7.84
C LEU A 551 -4.18 -14.00 9.22
N GLY A 552 -3.11 -14.33 9.96
CA GLY A 552 -3.19 -14.93 11.29
C GLY A 552 -2.27 -14.32 12.36
N SER A 553 -1.37 -13.39 12.00
CA SER A 553 -0.40 -12.83 12.95
C SER A 553 -0.52 -11.32 13.12
N ASP A 554 -1.19 -10.90 14.19
CA ASP A 554 -1.32 -9.49 14.57
C ASP A 554 0.05 -8.82 14.78
N ALA A 555 0.99 -9.54 15.39
CA ALA A 555 2.34 -9.05 15.62
C ALA A 555 3.10 -8.78 14.31
N ALA A 556 2.91 -9.62 13.29
CA ALA A 556 3.49 -9.42 11.97
C ALA A 556 2.92 -8.18 11.28
N ILE A 557 1.58 -8.04 11.33
CA ILE A 557 0.89 -6.88 10.78
C ILE A 557 1.42 -5.61 11.45
N GLU A 558 1.61 -5.58 12.75
CA GLU A 558 2.07 -4.40 13.49
C GLU A 558 3.52 -4.04 13.17
N ALA A 559 4.41 -5.02 13.13
CA ALA A 559 5.85 -4.80 12.96
C ALA A 559 6.28 -4.45 11.52
N ALA A 560 5.57 -4.95 10.50
CA ALA A 560 5.93 -4.76 9.10
C ALA A 560 5.45 -3.41 8.54
N ASP A 561 6.13 -2.93 7.51
CA ASP A 561 5.78 -1.73 6.73
C ASP A 561 4.92 -2.07 5.50
N ILE A 562 5.10 -3.28 4.99
CA ILE A 562 4.34 -3.87 3.89
C ILE A 562 3.87 -5.26 4.33
N VAL A 563 2.62 -5.59 4.05
CA VAL A 563 2.02 -6.87 4.42
C VAL A 563 1.48 -7.54 3.16
N LEU A 564 1.92 -8.75 2.90
CA LEU A 564 1.34 -9.62 1.88
C LEU A 564 0.21 -10.42 2.52
N MET A 565 -0.99 -10.27 1.97
CA MET A 565 -2.21 -10.85 2.56
C MET A 565 -2.31 -12.36 2.35
N ASP A 566 -1.65 -12.86 1.33
CA ASP A 566 -1.47 -14.30 1.07
C ASP A 566 -0.01 -14.72 1.32
N ASP A 567 0.22 -15.99 1.11
CA ASP A 567 1.51 -16.61 1.39
C ASP A 567 2.39 -16.76 0.12
N ASP A 568 2.16 -15.89 -0.90
CA ASP A 568 2.89 -15.92 -2.17
C ASP A 568 4.06 -14.93 -2.20
N PRO A 569 5.33 -15.41 -2.13
CA PRO A 569 6.51 -14.56 -2.19
C PRO A 569 6.69 -13.85 -3.55
N ALA A 570 6.07 -14.30 -4.63
CA ALA A 570 6.16 -13.64 -5.95
C ALA A 570 5.53 -12.23 -5.93
N LYS A 571 4.61 -11.96 -5.00
CA LYS A 571 4.01 -10.63 -4.82
C LYS A 571 5.00 -9.55 -4.38
N ILE A 572 6.14 -9.91 -3.81
CA ILE A 572 7.20 -8.94 -3.49
C ILE A 572 7.71 -8.27 -4.78
N ALA A 573 7.96 -9.05 -5.83
CA ALA A 573 8.36 -8.53 -7.12
C ALA A 573 7.27 -7.65 -7.76
N THR A 574 6.00 -8.03 -7.61
CA THR A 574 4.84 -7.24 -8.04
C THR A 574 4.77 -5.91 -7.29
N ALA A 575 4.96 -5.90 -5.96
CA ALA A 575 5.03 -4.69 -5.14
C ALA A 575 6.13 -3.74 -5.62
N MET A 576 7.32 -4.27 -5.93
CA MET A 576 8.45 -3.48 -6.47
C MET A 576 8.13 -2.87 -7.85
N LYS A 577 7.46 -3.62 -8.73
CA LYS A 577 7.04 -3.11 -10.06
C LYS A 577 6.01 -1.98 -9.91
N ILE A 578 5.03 -2.13 -9.02
CA ILE A 578 4.02 -1.09 -8.71
C ILE A 578 4.72 0.15 -8.16
N SER A 579 5.64 -0.01 -7.20
CA SER A 579 6.42 1.06 -6.60
C SER A 579 7.20 1.85 -7.67
N LYS A 580 7.97 1.17 -8.52
CA LYS A 580 8.75 1.79 -9.60
C LYS A 580 7.87 2.52 -10.63
N LYS A 581 6.70 1.95 -10.96
CA LYS A 581 5.72 2.60 -11.84
C LYS A 581 5.18 3.88 -11.20
N THR A 582 4.80 3.81 -9.93
CA THR A 582 4.27 4.96 -9.19
C THR A 582 5.30 6.09 -9.13
N LEU A 583 6.54 5.77 -8.77
CA LEU A 583 7.61 6.77 -8.68
C LEU A 583 7.96 7.37 -10.06
N ARG A 584 7.90 6.57 -11.13
CA ARG A 584 8.08 7.08 -12.51
C ARG A 584 6.99 8.10 -12.86
N ILE A 585 5.73 7.84 -12.51
CA ILE A 585 4.61 8.79 -12.71
C ILE A 585 4.84 10.06 -11.90
N VAL A 586 5.25 9.94 -10.65
CA VAL A 586 5.60 11.08 -9.78
C VAL A 586 6.69 11.94 -10.44
N HIS A 587 7.79 11.35 -10.88
CA HIS A 587 8.86 12.07 -11.56
C HIS A 587 8.41 12.73 -12.88
N GLN A 588 7.58 12.03 -13.68
CA GLN A 588 7.00 12.61 -14.88
C GLN A 588 6.19 13.87 -14.57
N ASN A 589 5.33 13.81 -13.54
CA ASN A 589 4.52 14.96 -13.11
C ASN A 589 5.38 16.11 -12.59
N ILE A 590 6.44 15.82 -11.82
CA ILE A 590 7.36 16.84 -11.31
C ILE A 590 8.06 17.56 -12.50
N VAL A 591 8.69 16.81 -13.38
CA VAL A 591 9.43 17.38 -14.52
C VAL A 591 8.49 18.15 -15.44
N PHE A 592 7.36 17.56 -15.81
CA PHE A 592 6.37 18.18 -16.69
C PHE A 592 5.84 19.50 -16.10
N ALA A 593 5.41 19.51 -14.85
CA ALA A 593 4.88 20.69 -14.20
C ALA A 593 5.95 21.79 -14.06
N LEU A 594 7.18 21.46 -13.65
CA LEU A 594 8.25 22.43 -13.47
C LEU A 594 8.69 23.04 -14.81
N VAL A 595 8.88 22.24 -15.86
CA VAL A 595 9.31 22.72 -17.18
C VAL A 595 8.31 23.72 -17.74
N ILE A 596 7.01 23.37 -17.77
CA ILE A 596 5.99 24.28 -18.29
C ILE A 596 5.88 25.53 -17.43
N LYS A 597 5.96 25.39 -16.12
CA LYS A 597 5.84 26.49 -15.18
C LYS A 597 6.98 27.51 -15.35
N PHE A 598 8.21 27.07 -15.39
CA PHE A 598 9.36 27.97 -15.60
C PHE A 598 9.34 28.61 -16.99
N ALA A 599 8.91 27.88 -18.02
CA ALA A 599 8.73 28.46 -19.35
C ALA A 599 7.65 29.56 -19.35
N CYS A 600 6.48 29.32 -18.73
CA CYS A 600 5.42 30.30 -18.61
C CYS A 600 5.82 31.52 -17.76
N LEU A 601 6.59 31.33 -16.67
CA LEU A 601 7.10 32.42 -15.84
C LEU A 601 8.06 33.31 -16.65
N ALA A 602 8.98 32.72 -17.40
CA ALA A 602 9.93 33.46 -18.24
C ALA A 602 9.20 34.26 -19.33
N LEU A 603 8.24 33.65 -20.05
CA LEU A 603 7.45 34.31 -21.07
C LEU A 603 6.51 35.38 -20.49
N GLY A 604 5.96 35.16 -19.29
CA GLY A 604 5.14 36.12 -18.57
C GLY A 604 5.90 37.36 -18.14
N ALA A 605 7.12 37.19 -17.62
CA ALA A 605 8.00 38.31 -17.23
C ALA A 605 8.36 39.20 -18.43
N VAL A 606 8.61 38.62 -19.60
CA VAL A 606 8.83 39.35 -20.84
C VAL A 606 7.55 39.98 -21.39
N GLY A 607 6.37 39.48 -21.02
CA GLY A 607 5.06 40.01 -21.41
C GLY A 607 4.45 39.34 -22.64
N PHE A 608 4.92 38.18 -23.05
CA PHE A 608 4.29 37.38 -24.11
C PHE A 608 3.05 36.59 -23.63
N VAL A 609 2.94 36.34 -22.31
CA VAL A 609 1.82 35.60 -21.72
C VAL A 609 0.88 36.60 -21.03
N ASN A 610 -0.37 36.59 -21.42
CA ASN A 610 -1.44 37.31 -20.73
C ASN A 610 -2.08 36.43 -19.65
N MET A 611 -2.98 36.99 -18.85
CA MET A 611 -3.62 36.30 -17.72
C MET A 611 -4.44 35.08 -18.15
N TRP A 612 -5.04 35.06 -19.35
CA TRP A 612 -5.76 33.93 -19.92
C TRP A 612 -4.84 32.70 -20.15
N TRP A 613 -3.71 32.94 -20.80
CA TRP A 613 -2.72 31.90 -21.04
C TRP A 613 -2.11 31.38 -19.72
N ALA A 614 -1.94 32.28 -18.75
CA ALA A 614 -1.42 31.93 -17.43
C ALA A 614 -2.30 30.89 -16.74
N ILE A 615 -3.61 31.12 -16.72
CA ILE A 615 -4.56 30.21 -16.09
C ILE A 615 -4.70 28.92 -16.87
N PHE A 616 -4.82 29.03 -18.20
CA PHE A 616 -4.93 27.84 -19.04
C PHE A 616 -3.70 26.92 -18.84
N ALA A 617 -2.50 27.48 -18.75
CA ALA A 617 -1.30 26.73 -18.46
C ALA A 617 -1.34 26.11 -17.05
N ASP A 618 -1.75 26.83 -16.00
CA ASP A 618 -1.81 26.30 -14.65
C ASP A 618 -2.86 25.20 -14.48
N VAL A 619 -4.11 25.47 -14.85
CA VAL A 619 -5.23 24.52 -14.74
C VAL A 619 -5.03 23.34 -15.71
N GLY A 620 -4.59 23.60 -16.94
CA GLY A 620 -4.34 22.54 -17.94
C GLY A 620 -3.24 21.59 -17.51
N VAL A 621 -2.12 22.11 -17.00
CA VAL A 621 -1.02 21.29 -16.47
C VAL A 621 -1.49 20.46 -15.28
N MET A 622 -2.28 21.04 -14.38
CA MET A 622 -2.85 20.33 -13.24
C MET A 622 -3.75 19.18 -13.71
N ILE A 623 -4.65 19.40 -14.64
CA ILE A 623 -5.54 18.36 -15.16
C ILE A 623 -4.74 17.23 -15.79
N LEU A 624 -3.74 17.53 -16.62
CA LEU A 624 -2.90 16.52 -17.25
C LEU A 624 -2.07 15.74 -16.21
N ALA A 625 -1.53 16.40 -15.21
CA ALA A 625 -0.78 15.75 -14.12
C ALA A 625 -1.68 14.83 -13.28
N VAL A 626 -2.91 15.24 -12.99
CA VAL A 626 -3.92 14.42 -12.30
C VAL A 626 -4.31 13.22 -13.14
N LEU A 627 -4.58 13.39 -14.44
CA LEU A 627 -4.87 12.28 -15.35
C LEU A 627 -3.69 11.29 -15.42
N ASN A 628 -2.45 11.77 -15.48
CA ASN A 628 -1.28 10.90 -15.44
C ASN A 628 -1.19 10.15 -14.09
N ALA A 629 -1.49 10.83 -12.97
CA ALA A 629 -1.50 10.22 -11.63
C ALA A 629 -2.50 9.05 -11.51
N THR A 630 -3.67 9.14 -12.15
CA THR A 630 -4.67 8.05 -12.12
C THR A 630 -4.17 6.75 -12.76
N ARG A 631 -3.13 6.78 -13.59
CA ARG A 631 -2.49 5.57 -14.18
C ARG A 631 -1.80 4.71 -13.13
N ALA A 632 -1.52 5.26 -11.95
CA ALA A 632 -0.95 4.49 -10.84
C ALA A 632 -1.96 3.49 -10.23
N LEU A 633 -3.27 3.77 -10.35
CA LEU A 633 -4.34 2.87 -9.88
C LEU A 633 -4.42 1.55 -10.66
N SER A 634 -4.11 1.56 -11.96
CA SER A 634 -4.24 0.37 -12.80
C SER A 634 -2.87 -0.26 -13.02
N PHE A 635 -2.63 -1.41 -12.42
CA PHE A 635 -1.47 -2.24 -12.72
C PHE A 635 -1.92 -3.44 -13.57
N LYS A 636 -1.53 -3.44 -14.83
CA LYS A 636 -1.60 -4.63 -15.70
C LYS A 636 -0.19 -5.24 -15.71
N GLU A 637 -0.12 -6.52 -15.41
CA GLU A 637 1.10 -7.34 -15.50
C GLU A 637 1.62 -7.38 -16.92
#